data_ff913d03e94f7c20d1ab1f18f1721d75
#
_entry.id   ff913d03e94f7c20d1ab1f18f1721d75
#
_cell.length_a   1.000
_cell.length_b   1.000
_cell.length_c   1.000
_cell.angle_alpha   90.00
_cell.angle_beta   90.00
_cell.angle_gamma   90.00
#
_symmetry.space_group_name_H-M   'P 1'
#
loop_
_entity.id
_entity.type
_entity.pdbx_description
1 polymer ?
#
loop_
_entity_poly.entity_id
_entity_poly.type
_entity_poly.pdbx_seq_one_letter_code
_entity_poly.pdbx_strand_id
1 'polypeptide(L)'
;MRIMLFCLGLFASLASLSQRAITPSDIYRLKSVSDPQVSTDGKWIAYVLSTPDSAKDKSDADVWMVSWDGAESIKLTASKESESRPRWSPDGKFLTFLSSRYETKSSQLWRMDRRGGEAEKLTDLKYSIDDYVWSPDAKKIVLVIQDQESSEEAEKKKSAKPILIDRYHFKSDAGGYLERKRSHLYLFDVETKKLDTLTKGDFDEGNPVWSPDGKKIAFVSNRSADPDRNGNTDIWVMEAKKSAPLKQLTTWQDADNSPAWSPDGKFIAYLKSQTPEYDIYDQGQLALVSADGGVPKILNPKLDRNISAPRWSSDSKSICVIVDDDRRSYLSTFDLDGNMKKLTADDRTFGGLQRASTNNWVALSSDPHTPNEIYAIENETIRRITHVHDDFLKPLALASVEGFSSKSKDGTVVNSLFFWPANQPKDKKLPLLLWIHGGPTAQDDFGFDLTPQIFAAQGYAVATVNYRGSSGRGLAFSKAIFADWGNKEVMDLIGAVNHLISIGKVDETKLGIGGWSYGGILTDYVTATDPRFKAAASGAGSALQLSMYGSDQYIAQYESELGVPWKNMDKWMKVSYPFLNVEKIKAPTLYMVGEKDFNVPAAGSEQMYQALKSLGVPTQFVVYPGQHHGISVPSYQKDRLVRYLDWYGKYLKKEEMKEKLPTKK
;
A
#
# COMPACT_ATOMS: atom_id res chain seq x y z
N MET A 1 21.05 76.93 -17.99
CA MET A 1 19.85 76.14 -17.87
C MET A 1 20.25 74.70 -17.78
N ARG A 2 20.40 74.14 -16.54
CA ARG A 2 20.81 72.78 -16.27
C ARG A 2 19.58 71.92 -15.99
N ILE A 3 19.32 70.92 -16.84
CA ILE A 3 18.26 69.97 -16.67
C ILE A 3 18.79 68.83 -15.82
N MET A 4 18.20 68.64 -14.64
CA MET A 4 18.48 67.56 -13.71
C MET A 4 17.53 66.38 -14.06
N LEU A 5 18.06 65.27 -14.62
CA LEU A 5 17.33 64.03 -14.78
C LEU A 5 17.29 63.32 -13.42
N PHE A 6 16.06 63.13 -12.91
CA PHE A 6 15.78 62.24 -11.77
C PHE A 6 15.55 60.82 -12.31
N CYS A 7 16.48 59.91 -12.08
CA CYS A 7 16.27 58.49 -12.27
C CYS A 7 15.53 57.92 -11.03
N LEU A 8 14.22 57.65 -11.14
CA LEU A 8 13.50 56.83 -10.19
C LEU A 8 13.89 55.36 -10.41
N GLY A 9 14.74 54.84 -9.53
CA GLY A 9 14.99 53.40 -9.44
C GLY A 9 13.81 52.69 -8.78
N LEU A 10 13.03 51.92 -9.56
CA LEU A 10 12.07 50.96 -8.99
C LEU A 10 12.87 49.83 -8.34
N PHE A 11 12.99 49.84 -7.04
CA PHE A 11 13.34 48.66 -6.25
C PHE A 11 12.13 47.74 -6.20
N ALA A 12 11.99 46.78 -7.11
CA ALA A 12 11.13 45.63 -6.96
C ALA A 12 11.76 44.78 -5.83
N SER A 13 11.23 44.90 -4.62
CA SER A 13 11.52 43.97 -3.54
C SER A 13 10.90 42.62 -3.94
N LEU A 14 11.74 41.72 -4.47
CA LEU A 14 11.45 40.30 -4.51
C LEU A 14 11.27 39.83 -3.06
N ALA A 15 10.03 39.82 -2.58
CA ALA A 15 9.69 39.15 -1.34
C ALA A 15 10.03 37.65 -1.57
N SER A 16 11.19 37.24 -1.09
CA SER A 16 11.53 35.83 -0.94
C SER A 16 10.46 35.25 0.00
N LEU A 17 9.48 34.55 -0.55
CA LEU A 17 8.51 33.78 0.22
C LEU A 17 9.33 32.76 1.01
N SER A 18 9.54 33.02 2.31
CA SER A 18 10.20 32.10 3.22
C SER A 18 9.39 30.80 3.19
N GLN A 19 10.04 29.69 2.89
CA GLN A 19 9.41 28.39 2.96
C GLN A 19 8.97 28.09 4.39
N ARG A 20 7.78 27.48 4.56
CA ARG A 20 7.24 27.08 5.86
C ARG A 20 7.47 25.59 6.12
N ALA A 21 7.48 25.24 7.40
CA ALA A 21 7.44 23.85 7.83
C ALA A 21 6.14 23.17 7.40
N ILE A 22 6.24 21.88 7.05
CA ILE A 22 5.06 21.01 6.89
C ILE A 22 4.47 20.69 8.28
N THR A 23 3.14 20.56 8.35
CA THR A 23 2.40 20.38 9.61
C THR A 23 1.36 19.26 9.50
N PRO A 24 0.82 18.73 10.61
CA PRO A 24 -0.27 17.75 10.57
C PRO A 24 -1.51 18.21 9.80
N SER A 25 -1.78 19.52 9.74
CA SER A 25 -2.91 20.06 8.98
C SER A 25 -2.75 19.97 7.46
N ASP A 26 -1.53 19.76 6.98
CA ASP A 26 -1.24 19.59 5.56
C ASP A 26 -1.78 18.26 4.98
N ILE A 27 -2.21 17.32 5.84
CA ILE A 27 -2.92 16.11 5.41
C ILE A 27 -4.17 16.45 4.56
N TYR A 28 -4.86 17.54 4.86
CA TYR A 28 -6.02 17.99 4.07
C TYR A 28 -5.66 18.55 2.69
N ARG A 29 -4.38 18.78 2.42
CA ARG A 29 -3.87 19.29 1.14
C ARG A 29 -3.16 18.23 0.32
N LEU A 30 -2.80 17.12 0.95
CA LEU A 30 -2.14 16.01 0.30
C LEU A 30 -3.17 15.16 -0.45
N LYS A 31 -3.17 15.27 -1.76
CA LYS A 31 -4.02 14.48 -2.65
C LYS A 31 -3.37 13.12 -2.94
N SER A 32 -4.14 12.19 -3.48
CA SER A 32 -3.63 10.89 -3.92
C SER A 32 -3.95 10.65 -5.39
N VAL A 33 -2.92 10.47 -6.21
CA VAL A 33 -3.03 10.08 -7.62
C VAL A 33 -2.91 8.57 -7.71
N SER A 34 -3.86 7.91 -8.39
CA SER A 34 -3.89 6.45 -8.50
C SER A 34 -4.52 5.96 -9.81
N ASP A 35 -4.37 4.67 -10.09
CA ASP A 35 -4.98 3.91 -11.19
C ASP A 35 -4.87 4.60 -12.58
N PRO A 36 -3.65 4.92 -13.07
CA PRO A 36 -3.47 5.52 -14.38
C PRO A 36 -3.84 4.54 -15.50
N GLN A 37 -4.59 5.00 -16.49
CA GLN A 37 -5.08 4.20 -17.62
C GLN A 37 -4.86 4.94 -18.94
N VAL A 38 -4.00 4.42 -19.78
CA VAL A 38 -3.70 5.03 -21.08
C VAL A 38 -4.84 4.78 -22.06
N SER A 39 -5.29 5.81 -22.77
CA SER A 39 -6.30 5.68 -23.83
C SER A 39 -5.79 4.83 -25.00
N THR A 40 -6.69 4.22 -25.74
CA THR A 40 -6.36 3.33 -26.87
C THR A 40 -5.56 4.03 -27.99
N ASP A 41 -5.74 5.35 -28.14
CA ASP A 41 -4.98 6.18 -29.09
C ASP A 41 -3.65 6.71 -28.51
N GLY A 42 -3.33 6.37 -27.27
CA GLY A 42 -2.10 6.78 -26.57
C GLY A 42 -1.99 8.27 -26.23
N LYS A 43 -3.06 9.06 -26.43
CA LYS A 43 -3.02 10.51 -26.30
C LYS A 43 -3.43 11.03 -24.92
N TRP A 44 -4.13 10.22 -24.14
CA TRP A 44 -4.69 10.59 -22.85
C TRP A 44 -4.41 9.52 -21.81
N ILE A 45 -4.33 9.95 -20.56
CA ILE A 45 -4.25 9.07 -19.40
C ILE A 45 -5.39 9.44 -18.47
N ALA A 46 -6.34 8.53 -18.27
CA ALA A 46 -7.34 8.65 -17.22
C ALA A 46 -6.73 8.17 -15.88
N TYR A 47 -7.11 8.80 -14.78
CA TYR A 47 -6.64 8.43 -13.45
C TYR A 47 -7.63 8.84 -12.37
N VAL A 48 -7.46 8.31 -11.17
CA VAL A 48 -8.23 8.71 -10.00
C VAL A 48 -7.44 9.73 -9.20
N LEU A 49 -8.09 10.84 -8.85
CA LEU A 49 -7.56 11.83 -7.92
C LEU A 49 -8.44 11.88 -6.67
N SER A 50 -7.91 11.39 -5.56
CA SER A 50 -8.57 11.48 -4.25
C SER A 50 -8.13 12.74 -3.52
N THR A 51 -9.10 13.52 -3.06
CA THR A 51 -8.88 14.80 -2.36
C THR A 51 -9.55 14.75 -0.99
N PRO A 52 -8.81 15.00 0.10
CA PRO A 52 -9.41 15.10 1.42
C PRO A 52 -10.37 16.31 1.52
N ASP A 53 -11.59 16.08 2.00
CA ASP A 53 -12.60 17.09 2.28
C ASP A 53 -12.72 17.29 3.79
N SER A 54 -12.18 18.39 4.29
CA SER A 54 -12.18 18.69 5.73
C SER A 54 -13.57 19.02 6.27
N ALA A 55 -14.51 19.45 5.41
CA ALA A 55 -15.88 19.77 5.82
C ALA A 55 -16.74 18.52 6.02
N LYS A 56 -16.51 17.51 5.18
CA LYS A 56 -17.19 16.20 5.27
C LYS A 56 -16.41 15.18 6.08
N ASP A 57 -15.16 15.48 6.42
CA ASP A 57 -14.20 14.60 7.09
C ASP A 57 -14.03 13.24 6.40
N LYS A 58 -14.00 13.27 5.08
CA LYS A 58 -13.77 12.11 4.22
C LYS A 58 -12.93 12.51 3.00
N SER A 59 -12.32 11.53 2.35
CA SER A 59 -11.72 11.75 1.04
C SER A 59 -12.75 11.51 -0.06
N ASP A 60 -12.70 12.35 -1.09
CA ASP A 60 -13.53 12.26 -2.28
C ASP A 60 -12.67 11.97 -3.50
N ALA A 61 -13.02 10.94 -4.26
CA ALA A 61 -12.24 10.46 -5.38
C ALA A 61 -12.98 10.71 -6.69
N ASP A 62 -12.35 11.46 -7.58
CA ASP A 62 -12.88 11.77 -8.90
C ASP A 62 -12.01 11.19 -10.01
N VAL A 63 -12.59 10.92 -11.16
CA VAL A 63 -11.87 10.56 -12.37
C VAL A 63 -11.43 11.81 -13.11
N TRP A 64 -10.14 11.85 -13.42
CA TRP A 64 -9.49 12.89 -14.22
C TRP A 64 -8.85 12.28 -15.46
N MET A 65 -8.55 13.10 -16.45
CA MET A 65 -7.65 12.72 -17.53
C MET A 65 -6.62 13.83 -17.79
N VAL A 66 -5.44 13.42 -18.24
CA VAL A 66 -4.34 14.31 -18.62
C VAL A 66 -3.86 13.93 -20.01
N SER A 67 -3.49 14.93 -20.84
CA SER A 67 -2.89 14.66 -22.14
C SER A 67 -1.48 14.04 -21.98
N TRP A 68 -1.04 13.29 -23.00
CA TRP A 68 0.28 12.63 -22.97
C TRP A 68 1.46 13.59 -22.75
N ASP A 69 1.36 14.80 -23.28
CA ASP A 69 2.35 15.86 -23.10
C ASP A 69 2.23 16.61 -21.77
N GLY A 70 1.17 16.34 -20.99
CA GLY A 70 0.89 17.01 -19.72
C GLY A 70 0.28 18.42 -19.84
N ALA A 71 0.02 18.91 -21.06
CA ALA A 71 -0.43 20.28 -21.29
C ALA A 71 -1.89 20.53 -20.86
N GLU A 72 -2.72 19.50 -20.95
CA GLU A 72 -4.15 19.59 -20.62
C GLU A 72 -4.48 18.60 -19.50
N SER A 73 -5.17 19.05 -18.45
CA SER A 73 -5.70 18.23 -17.37
C SER A 73 -7.18 18.54 -17.16
N ILE A 74 -8.03 17.52 -17.25
CA ILE A 74 -9.48 17.68 -17.27
C ILE A 74 -10.11 16.83 -16.18
N LYS A 75 -10.91 17.44 -15.30
CA LYS A 75 -11.77 16.73 -14.36
C LYS A 75 -12.97 16.17 -15.12
N LEU A 76 -13.13 14.84 -15.12
CA LEU A 76 -14.21 14.17 -15.86
C LEU A 76 -15.45 13.94 -15.01
N THR A 77 -15.30 13.72 -13.72
CA THR A 77 -16.41 13.47 -12.80
C THR A 77 -16.39 14.46 -11.64
N ALA A 78 -17.56 14.74 -11.08
CA ALA A 78 -17.73 15.68 -9.96
C ALA A 78 -18.99 15.34 -9.15
N SER A 79 -19.29 14.06 -8.96
CA SER A 79 -20.44 13.63 -8.16
C SER A 79 -20.16 13.82 -6.66
N LYS A 80 -21.19 13.60 -5.83
CA LYS A 80 -21.03 13.61 -4.37
C LYS A 80 -20.40 12.31 -3.83
N GLU A 81 -20.40 11.27 -4.65
CA GLU A 81 -19.88 9.95 -4.32
C GLU A 81 -18.59 9.71 -5.10
N SER A 82 -17.69 8.98 -4.51
CA SER A 82 -16.40 8.67 -5.13
C SER A 82 -16.55 7.79 -6.37
N GLU A 83 -15.66 8.02 -7.32
CA GLU A 83 -15.46 7.19 -8.51
C GLU A 83 -14.14 6.46 -8.44
N SER A 84 -14.12 5.26 -9.00
CA SER A 84 -12.94 4.39 -9.01
C SER A 84 -12.86 3.56 -10.29
N ARG A 85 -11.70 2.93 -10.50
CA ARG A 85 -11.45 1.98 -11.58
C ARG A 85 -11.80 2.53 -12.98
N PRO A 86 -11.25 3.68 -13.41
CA PRO A 86 -11.44 4.15 -14.77
C PRO A 86 -10.87 3.15 -15.77
N ARG A 87 -11.62 2.81 -16.83
CA ARG A 87 -11.17 1.93 -17.91
C ARG A 87 -11.68 2.44 -19.24
N TRP A 88 -10.81 2.56 -20.22
CA TRP A 88 -11.18 2.89 -21.57
C TRP A 88 -11.88 1.72 -22.25
N SER A 89 -12.97 1.99 -22.97
CA SER A 89 -13.48 0.97 -23.90
C SER A 89 -12.46 0.69 -25.00
N PRO A 90 -12.29 -0.57 -25.46
CA PRO A 90 -11.28 -0.91 -26.46
C PRO A 90 -11.41 -0.16 -27.79
N ASP A 91 -12.62 0.30 -28.15
CA ASP A 91 -12.88 1.14 -29.32
C ASP A 91 -12.52 2.63 -29.09
N GLY A 92 -12.09 2.98 -27.89
CA GLY A 92 -11.66 4.34 -27.50
C GLY A 92 -12.76 5.37 -27.40
N LYS A 93 -14.05 4.99 -27.51
CA LYS A 93 -15.17 5.95 -27.49
C LYS A 93 -15.55 6.36 -26.09
N PHE A 94 -15.50 5.43 -25.14
CA PHE A 94 -16.02 5.63 -23.80
C PHE A 94 -14.93 5.43 -22.74
N LEU A 95 -15.10 6.14 -21.64
CA LEU A 95 -14.47 5.84 -20.37
C LEU A 95 -15.53 5.26 -19.44
N THR A 96 -15.23 4.14 -18.82
CA THR A 96 -16.08 3.53 -17.78
C THR A 96 -15.42 3.64 -16.41
N PHE A 97 -16.23 3.63 -15.35
CA PHE A 97 -15.77 3.69 -13.97
C PHE A 97 -16.83 3.12 -13.02
N LEU A 98 -16.45 2.77 -11.82
CA LEU A 98 -17.35 2.35 -10.75
C LEU A 98 -17.73 3.52 -9.86
N SER A 99 -19.02 3.62 -9.53
CA SER A 99 -19.55 4.62 -8.59
C SER A 99 -20.90 4.19 -8.02
N SER A 100 -21.20 4.65 -6.81
CA SER A 100 -22.53 4.56 -6.17
C SER A 100 -23.35 5.84 -6.30
N ARG A 101 -23.07 6.69 -7.31
CA ARG A 101 -23.76 7.97 -7.56
C ARG A 101 -25.27 7.83 -7.75
N TYR A 102 -25.98 8.94 -7.58
CA TYR A 102 -27.45 9.02 -7.68
C TYR A 102 -28.18 8.07 -6.72
N GLU A 103 -27.68 7.99 -5.47
CA GLU A 103 -28.29 7.18 -4.40
C GLU A 103 -28.40 5.69 -4.73
N THR A 104 -27.60 5.17 -5.66
CA THR A 104 -27.48 3.74 -5.84
C THR A 104 -26.86 3.15 -4.56
N LYS A 105 -27.52 2.14 -3.96
CA LYS A 105 -27.07 1.50 -2.71
C LYS A 105 -25.86 0.60 -2.92
N SER A 106 -25.47 0.38 -4.17
CA SER A 106 -24.39 -0.52 -4.59
C SER A 106 -23.54 0.15 -5.66
N SER A 107 -22.26 -0.17 -5.68
CA SER A 107 -21.33 0.28 -6.71
C SER A 107 -21.73 -0.30 -8.07
N GLN A 108 -22.00 0.57 -9.04
CA GLN A 108 -22.42 0.19 -10.39
C GLN A 108 -21.40 0.66 -11.41
N LEU A 109 -21.45 0.06 -12.60
CA LEU A 109 -20.64 0.48 -13.73
C LEU A 109 -21.31 1.63 -14.48
N TRP A 110 -20.56 2.71 -14.64
CA TRP A 110 -20.96 3.91 -15.38
C TRP A 110 -20.07 4.08 -16.59
N ARG A 111 -20.60 4.71 -17.64
CA ARG A 111 -19.83 5.09 -18.82
C ARG A 111 -20.08 6.54 -19.20
N MET A 112 -19.09 7.18 -19.79
CA MET A 112 -19.18 8.52 -20.34
C MET A 112 -18.43 8.61 -21.66
N ASP A 113 -18.90 9.47 -22.57
CA ASP A 113 -18.16 9.82 -23.78
C ASP A 113 -16.94 10.68 -23.38
N ARG A 114 -15.75 10.34 -23.85
CA ARG A 114 -14.52 11.09 -23.52
C ARG A 114 -14.55 12.56 -23.97
N ARG A 115 -15.42 12.90 -24.92
CA ARG A 115 -15.59 14.27 -25.45
C ARG A 115 -16.41 15.16 -24.51
N GLY A 116 -17.03 14.61 -23.49
CA GLY A 116 -17.85 15.27 -22.51
C GLY A 116 -19.30 14.76 -22.48
N GLY A 117 -20.12 15.37 -21.64
CA GLY A 117 -21.49 14.95 -21.35
C GLY A 117 -21.61 14.27 -20.00
N GLU A 118 -22.84 13.95 -19.61
CA GLU A 118 -23.10 13.24 -18.36
C GLU A 118 -22.81 11.74 -18.52
N ALA A 119 -22.34 11.13 -17.42
CA ALA A 119 -22.17 9.69 -17.37
C ALA A 119 -23.54 8.99 -17.31
N GLU A 120 -23.70 7.92 -18.08
CA GLU A 120 -24.88 7.06 -18.04
C GLU A 120 -24.61 5.77 -17.27
N LYS A 121 -25.60 5.29 -16.51
CA LYS A 121 -25.52 4.03 -15.79
C LYS A 121 -25.54 2.86 -16.79
N LEU A 122 -24.46 2.08 -16.83
CA LEU A 122 -24.34 0.95 -17.72
C LEU A 122 -24.95 -0.33 -17.13
N THR A 123 -24.83 -0.54 -15.82
CA THR A 123 -25.42 -1.66 -15.08
C THR A 123 -26.43 -1.20 -14.06
N ASP A 124 -27.42 -2.03 -13.76
CA ASP A 124 -28.40 -1.84 -12.70
C ASP A 124 -28.58 -3.15 -11.93
N LEU A 125 -27.55 -3.51 -11.16
CA LEU A 125 -27.49 -4.75 -10.44
C LEU A 125 -27.90 -4.53 -8.97
N LYS A 126 -28.46 -5.56 -8.34
CA LYS A 126 -28.76 -5.56 -6.90
C LYS A 126 -27.51 -5.61 -6.04
N TYR A 127 -26.36 -5.91 -6.61
CA TYR A 127 -25.08 -6.17 -5.98
C TYR A 127 -24.05 -5.14 -6.40
N SER A 128 -23.06 -4.89 -5.53
CA SER A 128 -21.89 -4.08 -5.87
C SER A 128 -20.96 -4.83 -6.81
N ILE A 129 -20.40 -4.10 -7.76
CA ILE A 129 -19.33 -4.57 -8.62
C ILE A 129 -18.00 -4.18 -7.97
N ASP A 130 -17.10 -5.16 -7.78
CA ASP A 130 -15.81 -4.95 -7.15
C ASP A 130 -14.71 -4.64 -8.17
N ASP A 131 -14.77 -5.30 -9.33
CA ASP A 131 -13.86 -5.09 -10.45
C ASP A 131 -14.49 -5.45 -11.79
N TYR A 132 -13.86 -5.02 -12.89
CA TYR A 132 -14.34 -5.34 -14.23
C TYR A 132 -13.27 -5.20 -15.30
N VAL A 133 -13.44 -5.93 -16.42
CA VAL A 133 -12.55 -5.86 -17.58
C VAL A 133 -13.32 -6.01 -18.89
N TRP A 134 -13.05 -5.10 -19.84
CA TRP A 134 -13.64 -5.10 -21.16
C TRP A 134 -13.13 -6.23 -22.05
N SER A 135 -14.02 -6.85 -22.85
CA SER A 135 -13.62 -7.71 -23.98
C SER A 135 -12.95 -6.88 -25.08
N PRO A 136 -11.96 -7.41 -25.82
CA PRO A 136 -11.25 -6.66 -26.86
C PRO A 136 -12.13 -6.07 -27.96
N ASP A 137 -13.30 -6.65 -28.21
CA ASP A 137 -14.28 -6.20 -29.21
C ASP A 137 -15.27 -5.15 -28.69
N ALA A 138 -15.12 -4.70 -27.44
CA ALA A 138 -15.98 -3.76 -26.74
C ALA A 138 -17.46 -4.18 -26.59
N LYS A 139 -17.79 -5.46 -26.77
CA LYS A 139 -19.18 -5.93 -26.69
C LYS A 139 -19.56 -6.51 -25.33
N LYS A 140 -18.57 -7.01 -24.59
CA LYS A 140 -18.79 -7.69 -23.32
C LYS A 140 -17.86 -7.15 -22.23
N ILE A 141 -18.26 -7.36 -20.99
CA ILE A 141 -17.47 -7.02 -19.81
C ILE A 141 -17.51 -8.22 -18.85
N VAL A 142 -16.37 -8.66 -18.35
CA VAL A 142 -16.33 -9.55 -17.20
C VAL A 142 -16.42 -8.68 -15.94
N LEU A 143 -17.37 -8.98 -15.07
CA LEU A 143 -17.54 -8.36 -13.77
C LEU A 143 -17.08 -9.32 -12.68
N VAL A 144 -16.46 -8.79 -11.63
CA VAL A 144 -16.18 -9.49 -10.38
C VAL A 144 -17.18 -9.00 -9.36
N ILE A 145 -17.96 -9.93 -8.79
CA ILE A 145 -19.00 -9.61 -7.82
C ILE A 145 -18.91 -10.61 -6.67
N GLN A 146 -18.81 -10.10 -5.43
CA GLN A 146 -18.84 -10.91 -4.24
C GLN A 146 -20.28 -11.32 -3.90
N ASP A 147 -20.48 -12.53 -3.39
CA ASP A 147 -21.74 -12.98 -2.81
C ASP A 147 -22.20 -12.04 -1.71
N GLN A 148 -23.39 -11.52 -1.82
CA GLN A 148 -23.97 -10.59 -0.86
C GLN A 148 -25.50 -10.75 -0.79
N GLU A 149 -26.07 -10.39 0.33
CA GLU A 149 -27.54 -10.20 0.40
C GLU A 149 -27.90 -8.98 -0.44
N SER A 150 -29.00 -9.07 -1.19
CA SER A 150 -29.49 -7.89 -1.92
C SER A 150 -29.87 -6.78 -0.93
N SER A 151 -29.68 -5.53 -1.34
CA SER A 151 -30.04 -4.36 -0.51
C SER A 151 -31.50 -4.41 -0.05
N GLU A 152 -32.39 -4.92 -0.90
CA GLU A 152 -33.83 -5.08 -0.58
C GLU A 152 -34.10 -6.13 0.51
N GLU A 153 -33.31 -7.19 0.58
CA GLU A 153 -33.42 -8.21 1.63
C GLU A 153 -32.84 -7.72 2.96
N ALA A 154 -31.76 -6.94 2.92
CA ALA A 154 -31.15 -6.34 4.10
C ALA A 154 -32.11 -5.32 4.78
N GLU A 155 -32.84 -4.51 4.01
CA GLU A 155 -33.77 -3.51 4.53
C GLU A 155 -35.04 -4.10 5.19
N LYS A 156 -35.47 -5.28 4.78
CA LYS A 156 -36.66 -5.95 5.35
C LYS A 156 -36.43 -6.50 6.76
N LYS A 157 -35.19 -6.53 7.26
CA LYS A 157 -34.84 -7.11 8.56
C LYS A 157 -34.90 -6.05 9.66
N LYS A 158 -35.63 -6.35 10.74
CA LYS A 158 -35.68 -5.48 11.93
C LYS A 158 -34.41 -5.57 12.79
N SER A 159 -33.66 -6.62 12.68
CA SER A 159 -32.41 -6.86 13.40
C SER A 159 -31.39 -7.58 12.51
N ALA A 160 -30.11 -7.32 12.70
CA ALA A 160 -29.04 -8.09 12.07
C ALA A 160 -29.14 -9.57 12.50
N LYS A 161 -28.92 -10.50 11.56
CA LYS A 161 -28.82 -11.92 11.89
C LYS A 161 -27.53 -12.18 12.67
N PRO A 162 -27.53 -13.20 13.57
CA PRO A 162 -26.29 -13.74 14.10
C PRO A 162 -25.33 -14.14 12.95
N ILE A 163 -24.05 -13.84 13.10
CA ILE A 163 -23.02 -14.25 12.15
C ILE A 163 -22.70 -15.71 12.41
N LEU A 164 -22.88 -16.56 11.40
CA LEU A 164 -22.51 -17.96 11.45
C LEU A 164 -21.16 -18.17 10.77
N ILE A 165 -20.20 -18.69 11.54
CA ILE A 165 -18.84 -18.92 11.06
C ILE A 165 -18.55 -20.41 11.15
N ASP A 166 -18.20 -21.02 10.01
CA ASP A 166 -17.86 -22.45 9.89
C ASP A 166 -16.67 -22.68 8.92
N ARG A 167 -15.83 -21.63 8.73
CA ARG A 167 -14.63 -21.66 7.87
C ARG A 167 -13.38 -21.41 8.68
N TYR A 168 -12.23 -21.91 8.20
CA TYR A 168 -10.95 -21.79 8.89
C TYR A 168 -10.44 -20.34 8.91
N HIS A 169 -10.30 -19.69 7.75
CA HIS A 169 -9.99 -18.27 7.66
C HIS A 169 -11.29 -17.46 7.74
N PHE A 170 -11.56 -16.90 8.91
CA PHE A 170 -12.87 -16.32 9.21
C PHE A 170 -12.87 -14.82 9.52
N LYS A 171 -11.72 -14.17 9.40
CA LYS A 171 -11.58 -12.72 9.61
C LYS A 171 -10.71 -12.08 8.54
N SER A 172 -11.04 -10.86 8.16
CA SER A 172 -10.13 -9.94 7.45
C SER A 172 -10.34 -8.53 7.94
N ASP A 173 -9.34 -7.65 7.82
CA ASP A 173 -9.43 -6.31 8.40
C ASP A 173 -10.65 -5.53 7.90
N ALA A 174 -10.72 -5.22 6.62
CA ALA A 174 -11.86 -4.46 6.07
C ALA A 174 -13.14 -5.28 5.92
N GLY A 175 -13.04 -6.61 5.76
CA GLY A 175 -14.17 -7.51 5.59
C GLY A 175 -14.87 -7.91 6.90
N GLY A 176 -14.23 -7.73 8.04
CA GLY A 176 -14.76 -8.16 9.33
C GLY A 176 -14.79 -9.68 9.48
N TYR A 177 -15.87 -10.21 10.01
CA TYR A 177 -16.12 -11.66 10.04
C TYR A 177 -16.52 -12.15 8.66
N LEU A 178 -15.76 -13.10 8.13
CA LEU A 178 -15.98 -13.69 6.82
C LEU A 178 -17.00 -14.84 6.92
N GLU A 179 -18.16 -14.63 6.35
CA GLU A 179 -19.14 -15.69 6.09
C GLU A 179 -18.68 -16.52 4.87
N ARG A 180 -19.49 -17.50 4.41
CA ARG A 180 -19.22 -18.23 3.17
C ARG A 180 -19.55 -17.41 1.91
N LYS A 181 -19.10 -16.15 1.87
CA LYS A 181 -19.23 -15.28 0.71
C LYS A 181 -17.98 -15.38 -0.14
N ARG A 182 -18.19 -15.62 -1.43
CA ARG A 182 -17.13 -15.77 -2.42
C ARG A 182 -17.28 -14.75 -3.54
N SER A 183 -16.19 -14.43 -4.19
CA SER A 183 -16.16 -13.55 -5.36
C SER A 183 -16.23 -14.36 -6.62
N HIS A 184 -17.19 -14.04 -7.51
CA HIS A 184 -17.43 -14.78 -8.73
C HIS A 184 -17.34 -13.92 -9.98
N LEU A 185 -17.10 -14.57 -11.13
CA LEU A 185 -17.06 -13.94 -12.44
C LEU A 185 -18.41 -13.99 -13.13
N TYR A 186 -18.81 -12.86 -13.70
CA TYR A 186 -20.02 -12.69 -14.48
C TYR A 186 -19.70 -12.09 -15.84
N LEU A 187 -20.43 -12.49 -16.87
CA LEU A 187 -20.32 -11.95 -18.22
C LEU A 187 -21.49 -11.02 -18.51
N PHE A 188 -21.22 -9.76 -18.66
CA PHE A 188 -22.20 -8.73 -19.00
C PHE A 188 -22.13 -8.38 -20.48
N ASP A 189 -23.25 -8.48 -21.19
CA ASP A 189 -23.38 -8.06 -22.58
C ASP A 189 -23.82 -6.60 -22.64
N VAL A 190 -23.03 -5.75 -23.28
CA VAL A 190 -23.20 -4.30 -23.25
C VAL A 190 -24.45 -3.83 -24.01
N GLU A 191 -24.80 -4.52 -25.09
CA GLU A 191 -25.96 -4.17 -25.92
C GLU A 191 -27.26 -4.65 -25.29
N THR A 192 -27.32 -5.93 -24.97
CA THR A 192 -28.55 -6.57 -24.48
C THR A 192 -28.77 -6.39 -22.97
N LYS A 193 -27.75 -5.90 -22.25
CA LYS A 193 -27.71 -5.78 -20.77
C LYS A 193 -27.87 -7.12 -20.03
N LYS A 194 -27.69 -8.22 -20.71
CA LYS A 194 -27.78 -9.56 -20.14
C LYS A 194 -26.56 -9.85 -19.28
N LEU A 195 -26.78 -10.44 -18.11
CA LEU A 195 -25.75 -10.92 -17.19
C LEU A 195 -25.79 -12.45 -17.14
N ASP A 196 -24.70 -13.10 -17.51
CA ASP A 196 -24.52 -14.54 -17.39
C ASP A 196 -23.50 -14.86 -16.28
N THR A 197 -23.83 -15.76 -15.36
CA THR A 197 -22.89 -16.26 -14.37
C THR A 197 -21.85 -17.18 -15.05
N LEU A 198 -20.57 -16.88 -14.90
CA LEU A 198 -19.47 -17.68 -15.43
C LEU A 198 -18.97 -18.70 -14.42
N THR A 199 -18.78 -18.29 -13.16
CA THR A 199 -18.24 -19.15 -12.09
C THR A 199 -19.18 -19.17 -10.89
N LYS A 200 -19.04 -20.17 -10.05
CA LYS A 200 -19.82 -20.37 -8.81
C LYS A 200 -19.15 -21.42 -7.93
N GLY A 201 -19.60 -21.52 -6.69
CA GLY A 201 -19.12 -22.52 -5.74
C GLY A 201 -18.42 -21.89 -4.56
N ASP A 202 -17.75 -22.69 -3.74
CA ASP A 202 -17.07 -22.22 -2.53
C ASP A 202 -15.61 -21.81 -2.80
N PHE A 203 -15.41 -20.98 -3.84
CA PHE A 203 -14.12 -20.52 -4.29
C PHE A 203 -14.18 -19.04 -4.68
N ASP A 204 -13.11 -18.32 -4.41
CA ASP A 204 -12.95 -16.94 -4.88
C ASP A 204 -12.29 -16.93 -6.27
N GLU A 205 -12.81 -16.11 -7.18
CA GLU A 205 -12.22 -15.81 -8.47
C GLU A 205 -11.86 -14.32 -8.55
N GLY A 206 -10.66 -14.04 -9.05
CA GLY A 206 -10.15 -12.67 -9.16
C GLY A 206 -9.22 -12.47 -10.36
N ASN A 207 -8.82 -11.22 -10.57
CA ASN A 207 -7.87 -10.83 -11.61
C ASN A 207 -8.20 -11.37 -13.03
N PRO A 208 -9.45 -11.23 -13.52
CA PRO A 208 -9.81 -11.71 -14.83
C PRO A 208 -9.11 -10.92 -15.94
N VAL A 209 -8.59 -11.62 -16.96
CA VAL A 209 -7.98 -11.02 -18.15
C VAL A 209 -8.45 -11.74 -19.41
N TRP A 210 -8.79 -10.96 -20.43
CA TRP A 210 -9.22 -11.51 -21.72
C TRP A 210 -8.05 -11.97 -22.58
N SER A 211 -8.22 -13.07 -23.31
CA SER A 211 -7.36 -13.38 -24.45
C SER A 211 -7.50 -12.31 -25.54
N PRO A 212 -6.45 -12.00 -26.31
CA PRO A 212 -6.49 -10.95 -27.33
C PRO A 212 -7.57 -11.14 -28.41
N ASP A 213 -7.96 -12.38 -28.69
CA ASP A 213 -9.03 -12.73 -29.63
C ASP A 213 -10.44 -12.68 -29.04
N GLY A 214 -10.56 -12.34 -27.74
CA GLY A 214 -11.83 -12.22 -27.02
C GLY A 214 -12.58 -13.54 -26.77
N LYS A 215 -11.95 -14.69 -26.96
CA LYS A 215 -12.63 -15.99 -26.84
C LYS A 215 -12.45 -16.63 -25.46
N LYS A 216 -11.36 -16.32 -24.77
CA LYS A 216 -11.03 -16.92 -23.47
C LYS A 216 -10.85 -15.85 -22.39
N ILE A 217 -11.05 -16.26 -21.14
CA ILE A 217 -10.78 -15.49 -19.94
C ILE A 217 -9.81 -16.30 -19.09
N ALA A 218 -8.66 -15.70 -18.71
CA ALA A 218 -7.82 -16.23 -17.66
C ALA A 218 -8.12 -15.50 -16.35
N PHE A 219 -8.04 -16.21 -15.23
CA PHE A 219 -8.34 -15.66 -13.90
C PHE A 219 -7.58 -16.45 -12.83
N VAL A 220 -7.55 -15.90 -11.61
CA VAL A 220 -6.91 -16.50 -10.45
C VAL A 220 -7.97 -17.13 -9.55
N SER A 221 -7.73 -18.35 -9.08
CA SER A 221 -8.61 -19.01 -8.09
C SER A 221 -7.83 -20.07 -7.30
N ASN A 222 -8.10 -20.17 -6.00
CA ASN A 222 -7.68 -21.30 -5.18
C ASN A 222 -8.81 -22.33 -5.16
N ARG A 223 -8.62 -23.46 -5.84
CA ARG A 223 -9.59 -24.55 -5.93
C ARG A 223 -9.07 -25.84 -5.28
N SER A 224 -8.19 -25.70 -4.29
CA SER A 224 -7.78 -26.80 -3.43
C SER A 224 -8.96 -27.33 -2.58
N ALA A 225 -8.79 -28.49 -1.96
CA ALA A 225 -9.84 -29.10 -1.14
C ALA A 225 -10.26 -28.24 0.05
N ASP A 226 -9.37 -27.42 0.58
CA ASP A 226 -9.64 -26.44 1.65
C ASP A 226 -8.91 -25.13 1.31
N PRO A 227 -9.53 -24.23 0.52
CA PRO A 227 -8.91 -23.02 0.05
C PRO A 227 -8.64 -21.99 1.16
N ASP A 228 -9.25 -22.15 2.32
CA ASP A 228 -9.04 -21.26 3.46
C ASP A 228 -7.75 -21.57 4.24
N ARG A 229 -7.12 -22.74 4.02
CA ARG A 229 -5.94 -23.19 4.77
C ARG A 229 -4.61 -22.97 4.07
N ASN A 230 -4.63 -22.48 2.84
CA ASN A 230 -3.39 -22.32 2.08
C ASN A 230 -3.49 -21.15 1.09
N GLY A 231 -2.33 -20.69 0.62
CA GLY A 231 -2.21 -19.64 -0.39
C GLY A 231 -2.23 -20.15 -1.85
N ASN A 232 -2.58 -21.43 -2.08
CA ASN A 232 -2.42 -22.12 -3.37
C ASN A 232 -3.41 -21.61 -4.43
N THR A 233 -3.17 -20.40 -4.94
CA THR A 233 -3.88 -19.86 -6.09
C THR A 233 -3.21 -20.29 -7.39
N ASP A 234 -4.03 -20.62 -8.39
CA ASP A 234 -3.58 -20.99 -9.73
C ASP A 234 -4.20 -20.09 -10.80
N ILE A 235 -3.57 -20.08 -11.98
CA ILE A 235 -4.15 -19.48 -13.17
C ILE A 235 -5.09 -20.50 -13.83
N TRP A 236 -6.34 -20.11 -13.98
CA TRP A 236 -7.40 -20.86 -14.64
C TRP A 236 -7.80 -20.19 -15.93
N VAL A 237 -8.25 -20.96 -16.91
CA VAL A 237 -8.72 -20.47 -18.20
C VAL A 237 -10.06 -21.10 -18.54
N MET A 238 -10.98 -20.29 -19.10
CA MET A 238 -12.27 -20.75 -19.61
C MET A 238 -12.62 -20.03 -20.92
N GLU A 239 -13.51 -20.61 -21.72
CA GLU A 239 -14.13 -19.88 -22.84
C GLU A 239 -15.08 -18.81 -22.28
N ALA A 240 -15.17 -17.66 -22.96
CA ALA A 240 -15.98 -16.52 -22.56
C ALA A 240 -17.48 -16.75 -22.81
N LYS A 241 -18.03 -17.81 -22.25
CA LYS A 241 -19.45 -18.18 -22.33
C LYS A 241 -19.92 -18.90 -21.07
N LYS A 242 -21.22 -18.80 -20.80
CA LYS A 242 -21.86 -19.50 -19.68
C LYS A 242 -21.60 -21.01 -19.71
N SER A 243 -21.35 -21.57 -18.54
CA SER A 243 -21.13 -23.03 -18.36
C SER A 243 -19.96 -23.60 -19.15
N ALA A 244 -18.96 -22.78 -19.50
CA ALA A 244 -17.74 -23.29 -20.09
C ALA A 244 -16.94 -24.11 -19.08
N PRO A 245 -16.28 -25.20 -19.50
CA PRO A 245 -15.41 -25.96 -18.62
C PRO A 245 -14.21 -25.10 -18.19
N LEU A 246 -13.78 -25.27 -16.94
CA LEU A 246 -12.58 -24.62 -16.42
C LEU A 246 -11.37 -25.50 -16.72
N LYS A 247 -10.28 -24.88 -17.17
CA LYS A 247 -8.98 -25.52 -17.33
C LYS A 247 -7.98 -24.90 -16.38
N GLN A 248 -7.44 -25.68 -15.47
CA GLN A 248 -6.29 -25.29 -14.67
C GLN A 248 -5.05 -25.19 -15.56
N LEU A 249 -4.40 -24.03 -15.57
CA LEU A 249 -3.25 -23.78 -16.44
C LEU A 249 -1.93 -23.95 -15.70
N THR A 250 -1.89 -23.59 -14.41
CA THR A 250 -0.75 -23.76 -13.54
C THR A 250 -1.10 -24.67 -12.37
N THR A 251 -0.10 -25.26 -11.73
CA THR A 251 -0.29 -26.29 -10.68
C THR A 251 0.83 -26.19 -9.62
N TRP A 252 1.34 -24.99 -9.38
CA TRP A 252 2.28 -24.79 -8.29
C TRP A 252 1.55 -24.97 -6.95
N GLN A 253 2.24 -25.47 -5.94
CA GLN A 253 1.61 -25.75 -4.65
C GLN A 253 1.48 -24.52 -3.72
N ASP A 254 1.65 -23.32 -4.28
CA ASP A 254 1.49 -22.03 -3.62
C ASP A 254 1.02 -20.99 -4.66
N ALA A 255 1.14 -19.69 -4.39
CA ALA A 255 0.51 -18.64 -5.18
C ALA A 255 1.08 -18.47 -6.60
N ASP A 256 0.21 -18.66 -7.60
CA ASP A 256 0.35 -18.17 -8.97
C ASP A 256 -0.71 -17.07 -9.19
N ASN A 257 -0.30 -15.86 -9.56
CA ASN A 257 -1.20 -14.70 -9.64
C ASN A 257 -0.83 -13.71 -10.75
N SER A 258 -1.63 -12.63 -10.89
CA SER A 258 -1.37 -11.51 -11.82
C SER A 258 -1.18 -11.94 -13.28
N PRO A 259 -2.08 -12.75 -13.87
CA PRO A 259 -1.95 -13.21 -15.26
C PRO A 259 -2.00 -12.06 -16.26
N ALA A 260 -1.19 -12.12 -17.30
CA ALA A 260 -1.17 -11.18 -18.41
C ALA A 260 -0.99 -11.94 -19.74
N TRP A 261 -1.99 -11.86 -20.63
CA TRP A 261 -1.91 -12.46 -21.96
C TRP A 261 -0.89 -11.72 -22.83
N SER A 262 -0.07 -12.47 -23.57
CA SER A 262 0.72 -11.89 -24.66
C SER A 262 -0.21 -11.35 -25.76
N PRO A 263 0.09 -10.22 -26.42
CA PRO A 263 -0.72 -9.67 -27.51
C PRO A 263 -0.98 -10.65 -28.68
N ASP A 264 -0.06 -11.57 -28.94
CA ASP A 264 -0.22 -12.63 -29.96
C ASP A 264 -1.03 -13.84 -29.46
N GLY A 265 -1.44 -13.86 -28.19
CA GLY A 265 -2.28 -14.90 -27.59
C GLY A 265 -1.59 -16.23 -27.31
N LYS A 266 -0.26 -16.33 -27.49
CA LYS A 266 0.46 -17.61 -27.34
C LYS A 266 0.84 -17.92 -25.91
N PHE A 267 1.04 -16.90 -25.07
CA PHE A 267 1.56 -17.04 -23.73
C PHE A 267 0.74 -16.26 -22.71
N ILE A 268 0.83 -16.69 -21.44
CA ILE A 268 0.44 -15.93 -20.27
C ILE A 268 1.69 -15.72 -19.40
N ALA A 269 2.05 -14.46 -19.17
CA ALA A 269 3.01 -14.09 -18.12
C ALA A 269 2.25 -13.97 -16.79
N TYR A 270 2.89 -14.36 -15.70
CA TYR A 270 2.28 -14.31 -14.38
C TYR A 270 3.35 -14.24 -13.28
N LEU A 271 2.93 -13.96 -12.07
CA LEU A 271 3.80 -14.00 -10.90
C LEU A 271 3.63 -15.31 -10.17
N LYS A 272 4.74 -16.00 -9.92
CA LYS A 272 4.82 -17.28 -9.24
C LYS A 272 5.57 -17.12 -7.93
N SER A 273 5.02 -17.64 -6.83
CA SER A 273 5.76 -17.78 -5.57
C SER A 273 6.93 -18.77 -5.69
N GLN A 274 7.95 -18.63 -4.84
CA GLN A 274 9.15 -19.48 -4.88
C GLN A 274 9.07 -20.63 -3.88
N THR A 275 8.70 -20.31 -2.64
CA THR A 275 8.87 -21.19 -1.48
C THR A 275 7.62 -21.16 -0.59
N PRO A 276 6.72 -22.14 -0.69
CA PRO A 276 5.46 -22.19 0.07
C PRO A 276 5.65 -22.09 1.59
N GLU A 277 6.80 -22.56 2.11
CA GLU A 277 7.11 -22.54 3.54
C GLU A 277 7.17 -21.12 4.13
N TYR A 278 7.56 -20.13 3.31
CA TYR A 278 7.85 -18.79 3.83
C TYR A 278 6.73 -17.77 3.64
N ASP A 279 5.64 -18.13 2.95
CA ASP A 279 4.42 -17.31 2.80
C ASP A 279 4.70 -15.81 2.63
N ILE A 280 4.43 -14.99 3.65
CA ILE A 280 4.59 -13.54 3.58
C ILE A 280 6.03 -13.05 3.31
N TYR A 281 7.05 -13.88 3.56
CA TYR A 281 8.45 -13.54 3.30
C TYR A 281 8.89 -13.87 1.88
N ASP A 282 8.06 -14.58 1.12
CA ASP A 282 8.39 -15.03 -0.22
C ASP A 282 8.43 -13.89 -1.25
N GLN A 283 9.00 -14.16 -2.40
CA GLN A 283 9.17 -13.19 -3.48
C GLN A 283 8.54 -13.72 -4.77
N GLY A 284 7.80 -12.86 -5.46
CA GLY A 284 7.24 -13.18 -6.77
C GLY A 284 8.31 -13.32 -7.85
N GLN A 285 8.27 -14.41 -8.60
CA GLN A 285 9.07 -14.61 -9.81
C GLN A 285 8.23 -14.38 -11.05
N LEU A 286 8.83 -13.79 -12.10
CA LEU A 286 8.19 -13.68 -13.40
C LEU A 286 8.22 -15.02 -14.11
N ALA A 287 7.05 -15.61 -14.32
CA ALA A 287 6.88 -16.88 -15.01
C ALA A 287 6.12 -16.70 -16.33
N LEU A 288 6.37 -17.60 -17.26
CA LEU A 288 5.76 -17.66 -18.57
C LEU A 288 5.21 -19.08 -18.82
N VAL A 289 3.92 -19.19 -19.16
CA VAL A 289 3.30 -20.46 -19.55
C VAL A 289 2.63 -20.31 -20.93
N SER A 290 2.63 -21.39 -21.73
CA SER A 290 1.86 -21.41 -22.97
C SER A 290 0.36 -21.25 -22.68
N ALA A 291 -0.38 -20.56 -23.55
CA ALA A 291 -1.84 -20.44 -23.48
C ALA A 291 -2.57 -21.80 -23.50
N ASP A 292 -1.90 -22.82 -24.02
CA ASP A 292 -2.40 -24.20 -24.05
C ASP A 292 -1.95 -25.03 -22.83
N GLY A 293 -1.17 -24.46 -21.92
CA GLY A 293 -0.60 -25.11 -20.75
C GLY A 293 0.78 -25.72 -21.02
N GLY A 294 1.29 -26.43 -20.05
CA GLY A 294 2.62 -27.04 -20.09
C GLY A 294 3.50 -26.57 -18.93
N VAL A 295 4.79 -26.87 -19.00
CA VAL A 295 5.73 -26.51 -17.94
C VAL A 295 6.06 -25.02 -18.01
N PRO A 296 5.86 -24.25 -16.93
CA PRO A 296 6.21 -22.84 -16.92
C PRO A 296 7.72 -22.60 -17.03
N LYS A 297 8.10 -21.52 -17.71
CA LYS A 297 9.47 -20.99 -17.78
C LYS A 297 9.61 -19.81 -16.82
N ILE A 298 10.57 -19.86 -15.90
CA ILE A 298 10.92 -18.71 -15.07
C ILE A 298 11.85 -17.79 -15.86
N LEU A 299 11.50 -16.51 -15.96
CA LEU A 299 12.27 -15.53 -16.74
C LEU A 299 13.35 -14.82 -15.93
N ASN A 300 13.25 -14.81 -14.59
CA ASN A 300 14.19 -14.12 -13.70
C ASN A 300 14.90 -15.03 -12.68
N PRO A 301 15.38 -16.23 -13.04
CA PRO A 301 15.85 -17.21 -12.04
C PRO A 301 17.09 -16.76 -11.24
N LYS A 302 17.78 -15.71 -11.68
CA LYS A 302 18.96 -15.15 -11.03
C LYS A 302 18.70 -13.86 -10.28
N LEU A 303 17.51 -13.29 -10.40
CA LEU A 303 17.15 -12.03 -9.75
C LEU A 303 16.48 -12.33 -8.41
N ASP A 304 17.22 -12.16 -7.32
CA ASP A 304 16.74 -12.31 -5.95
C ASP A 304 16.07 -10.99 -5.48
N ARG A 305 14.97 -10.63 -6.14
CA ARG A 305 14.14 -9.44 -5.85
C ARG A 305 12.69 -9.74 -6.12
N ASN A 306 11.82 -9.09 -5.35
CA ASN A 306 10.38 -9.15 -5.62
C ASN A 306 10.04 -8.42 -6.92
N ILE A 307 9.13 -8.99 -7.69
CA ILE A 307 8.64 -8.45 -8.96
C ILE A 307 7.14 -8.26 -8.90
N SER A 308 6.65 -7.19 -9.51
CA SER A 308 5.22 -6.92 -9.59
C SER A 308 4.80 -6.36 -10.96
N ALA A 309 3.47 -6.32 -11.18
CA ALA A 309 2.81 -5.67 -12.31
C ALA A 309 3.32 -6.07 -13.72
N PRO A 310 3.33 -7.36 -14.10
CA PRO A 310 3.80 -7.76 -15.43
C PRO A 310 2.93 -7.16 -16.54
N ARG A 311 3.56 -6.52 -17.53
CA ARG A 311 2.92 -5.89 -18.69
C ARG A 311 3.68 -6.23 -19.97
N TRP A 312 3.00 -6.78 -20.96
CA TRP A 312 3.60 -7.11 -22.24
C TRP A 312 3.90 -5.89 -23.11
N SER A 313 5.00 -5.92 -23.82
CA SER A 313 5.21 -5.06 -25.00
C SER A 313 4.19 -5.41 -26.09
N SER A 314 3.84 -4.47 -26.96
CA SER A 314 2.81 -4.69 -28.00
C SER A 314 3.21 -5.72 -29.05
N ASP A 315 4.51 -5.96 -29.25
CA ASP A 315 5.06 -6.93 -30.17
C ASP A 315 5.23 -8.36 -29.59
N SER A 316 4.78 -8.57 -28.35
CA SER A 316 4.89 -9.85 -27.62
C SER A 316 6.33 -10.34 -27.39
N LYS A 317 7.34 -9.47 -27.47
CA LYS A 317 8.74 -9.88 -27.33
C LYS A 317 9.32 -9.67 -25.95
N SER A 318 8.68 -8.86 -25.13
CA SER A 318 9.16 -8.58 -23.77
C SER A 318 8.04 -8.29 -22.78
N ILE A 319 8.34 -8.43 -21.50
CA ILE A 319 7.47 -8.11 -20.38
C ILE A 319 8.14 -7.05 -19.52
N CYS A 320 7.49 -5.92 -19.32
CA CYS A 320 7.91 -4.90 -18.37
C CYS A 320 7.33 -5.19 -16.99
N VAL A 321 8.13 -5.01 -15.95
CA VAL A 321 7.79 -5.25 -14.55
C VAL A 321 8.33 -4.13 -13.69
N ILE A 322 7.81 -4.01 -12.48
CA ILE A 322 8.41 -3.26 -11.38
C ILE A 322 9.24 -4.25 -10.56
N VAL A 323 10.47 -3.88 -10.24
CA VAL A 323 11.39 -4.64 -9.40
C VAL A 323 11.62 -3.86 -8.11
N ASP A 324 11.30 -4.45 -6.97
CA ASP A 324 11.65 -3.88 -5.67
C ASP A 324 13.14 -4.12 -5.38
N ASP A 325 13.84 -3.05 -5.06
CA ASP A 325 15.26 -3.08 -4.72
C ASP A 325 15.51 -2.27 -3.45
N ASP A 326 16.68 -2.36 -2.91
CA ASP A 326 17.07 -1.74 -1.65
C ASP A 326 16.70 -0.24 -1.59
N ARG A 327 15.68 0.10 -0.82
CA ARG A 327 15.12 1.45 -0.60
C ARG A 327 14.57 2.15 -1.86
N ARG A 328 14.29 1.42 -2.92
CA ARG A 328 13.75 1.94 -4.18
C ARG A 328 13.03 0.86 -4.97
N SER A 329 12.37 1.24 -6.03
CA SER A 329 11.99 0.31 -7.08
C SER A 329 12.43 0.84 -8.45
N TYR A 330 12.49 -0.03 -9.45
CA TYR A 330 12.81 0.35 -10.81
C TYR A 330 12.02 -0.47 -11.83
N LEU A 331 11.89 0.06 -13.03
CA LEU A 331 11.30 -0.64 -14.15
C LEU A 331 12.35 -1.45 -14.90
N SER A 332 12.00 -2.67 -15.27
CA SER A 332 12.81 -3.54 -16.13
C SER A 332 11.96 -4.27 -17.14
N THR A 333 12.53 -4.57 -18.30
CA THR A 333 11.95 -5.52 -19.25
C THR A 333 12.73 -6.82 -19.24
N PHE A 334 12.00 -7.92 -19.41
CA PHE A 334 12.54 -9.26 -19.66
C PHE A 334 12.10 -9.71 -21.03
N ASP A 335 13.03 -10.18 -21.87
CA ASP A 335 12.68 -10.88 -23.09
C ASP A 335 12.23 -12.33 -22.78
N LEU A 336 11.81 -13.06 -23.82
CA LEU A 336 11.34 -14.44 -23.65
C LEU A 336 12.45 -15.43 -23.28
N ASP A 337 13.71 -15.03 -23.43
CA ASP A 337 14.87 -15.83 -23.01
C ASP A 337 15.28 -15.54 -21.57
N GLY A 338 14.73 -14.48 -20.97
CA GLY A 338 15.01 -14.07 -19.60
C GLY A 338 16.13 -13.03 -19.48
N ASN A 339 16.55 -12.42 -20.59
CA ASN A 339 17.49 -11.31 -20.55
C ASN A 339 16.81 -10.06 -20.01
N MET A 340 17.38 -9.49 -18.97
CA MET A 340 16.85 -8.31 -18.29
C MET A 340 17.47 -7.03 -18.84
N LYS A 341 16.64 -6.02 -19.08
CA LYS A 341 17.07 -4.65 -19.37
C LYS A 341 16.42 -3.70 -18.35
N LYS A 342 17.23 -3.03 -17.53
CA LYS A 342 16.79 -2.00 -16.59
C LYS A 342 16.46 -0.72 -17.35
N LEU A 343 15.26 -0.16 -17.10
CA LEU A 343 14.76 1.04 -17.77
C LEU A 343 14.96 2.32 -16.95
N THR A 344 14.98 2.21 -15.61
CA THR A 344 15.09 3.36 -14.69
C THR A 344 16.10 3.05 -13.59
N ALA A 345 16.77 4.07 -13.05
CA ALA A 345 17.84 3.87 -12.07
C ALA A 345 17.85 4.86 -10.88
N ASP A 346 16.91 5.81 -10.87
CA ASP A 346 16.88 6.90 -9.89
C ASP A 346 16.43 6.42 -8.49
N ASP A 347 16.74 7.23 -7.48
CA ASP A 347 16.23 7.05 -6.12
C ASP A 347 14.75 7.48 -6.03
N ARG A 348 13.86 6.55 -6.38
CA ARG A 348 12.42 6.72 -6.39
C ARG A 348 11.69 5.40 -6.31
N THR A 349 10.37 5.48 -6.22
CA THR A 349 9.47 4.33 -6.26
C THR A 349 8.56 4.38 -7.47
N PHE A 350 8.09 3.20 -7.89
CA PHE A 350 7.16 3.05 -9.00
C PHE A 350 5.96 2.19 -8.60
N GLY A 351 4.79 2.50 -9.19
CA GLY A 351 3.54 1.74 -9.07
C GLY A 351 2.65 1.96 -10.29
N GLY A 352 1.51 1.26 -10.37
CA GLY A 352 0.49 1.53 -11.39
C GLY A 352 0.98 1.41 -12.84
N LEU A 353 1.94 0.50 -13.12
CA LEU A 353 2.55 0.34 -14.44
C LEU A 353 1.53 0.01 -15.53
N GLN A 354 1.55 0.78 -16.61
CA GLN A 354 0.73 0.58 -17.81
C GLN A 354 1.58 0.70 -19.07
N ARG A 355 1.18 -0.02 -20.13
CA ARG A 355 1.76 0.14 -21.45
C ARG A 355 1.12 1.33 -22.17
N ALA A 356 1.92 2.21 -22.74
CA ALA A 356 1.45 3.31 -23.58
C ALA A 356 1.60 3.01 -25.08
N SER A 357 2.75 2.44 -25.47
CA SER A 357 3.02 2.00 -26.83
C SER A 357 4.00 0.81 -26.81
N THR A 358 4.62 0.47 -27.90
CA THR A 358 5.54 -0.68 -27.99
C THR A 358 6.65 -0.63 -26.96
N ASN A 359 7.28 0.55 -26.78
CA ASN A 359 8.41 0.74 -25.86
C ASN A 359 8.21 1.87 -24.85
N ASN A 360 7.00 2.43 -24.77
CA ASN A 360 6.68 3.51 -23.84
C ASN A 360 5.74 3.00 -22.76
N TRP A 361 6.03 3.42 -21.53
CA TRP A 361 5.32 3.02 -20.33
C TRP A 361 4.80 4.24 -19.58
N VAL A 362 3.77 4.03 -18.80
CA VAL A 362 3.28 4.98 -17.80
C VAL A 362 3.33 4.32 -16.45
N ALA A 363 3.77 5.05 -15.45
CA ALA A 363 3.74 4.59 -14.07
C ALA A 363 3.44 5.76 -13.11
N LEU A 364 2.91 5.44 -11.95
CA LEU A 364 3.00 6.30 -10.79
C LEU A 364 4.44 6.28 -10.30
N SER A 365 4.96 7.43 -9.90
CA SER A 365 6.28 7.50 -9.28
C SER A 365 6.31 8.59 -8.21
N SER A 366 7.05 8.32 -7.16
CA SER A 366 7.32 9.21 -6.03
C SER A 366 8.81 9.29 -5.78
N ASP A 367 9.26 10.44 -5.28
CA ASP A 367 10.61 10.64 -4.75
C ASP A 367 10.53 11.27 -3.35
N PRO A 368 11.63 11.46 -2.60
CA PRO A 368 11.56 11.95 -1.21
C PRO A 368 10.88 13.30 -1.02
N HIS A 369 10.73 14.08 -2.09
CA HIS A 369 10.16 15.43 -2.05
C HIS A 369 8.88 15.58 -2.87
N THR A 370 8.48 14.53 -3.62
CA THR A 370 7.31 14.56 -4.50
C THR A 370 6.45 13.33 -4.26
N PRO A 371 5.19 13.49 -3.77
CA PRO A 371 4.21 12.40 -3.71
C PRO A 371 3.95 11.82 -5.10
N ASN A 372 3.22 10.69 -5.16
CA ASN A 372 2.90 10.03 -6.41
C ASN A 372 2.33 10.99 -7.45
N GLU A 373 2.98 11.04 -8.60
CA GLU A 373 2.55 11.68 -9.83
C GLU A 373 2.62 10.66 -10.97
N ILE A 374 1.99 10.95 -12.10
CA ILE A 374 2.08 10.12 -13.30
C ILE A 374 3.32 10.52 -14.09
N TYR A 375 4.10 9.51 -14.48
CA TYR A 375 5.30 9.67 -15.29
C TYR A 375 5.19 8.83 -16.57
N ALA A 376 5.68 9.39 -17.69
CA ALA A 376 6.00 8.64 -18.89
C ALA A 376 7.45 8.16 -18.81
N ILE A 377 7.67 6.93 -19.26
CA ILE A 377 9.00 6.35 -19.45
C ILE A 377 9.16 6.06 -20.93
N GLU A 378 9.96 6.90 -21.61
CA GLU A 378 10.13 6.95 -23.06
C GLU A 378 11.61 6.78 -23.38
N ASN A 379 12.00 5.68 -24.03
CA ASN A 379 13.40 5.39 -24.36
C ASN A 379 14.36 5.56 -23.14
N GLU A 380 13.97 5.02 -21.97
CA GLU A 380 14.71 5.13 -20.71
C GLU A 380 14.73 6.55 -20.10
N THR A 381 14.06 7.52 -20.70
CA THR A 381 13.88 8.85 -20.14
C THR A 381 12.58 8.91 -19.32
N ILE A 382 12.68 9.48 -18.13
CA ILE A 382 11.54 9.66 -17.22
C ILE A 382 11.05 11.10 -17.35
N ARG A 383 9.77 11.28 -17.72
CA ARG A 383 9.13 12.58 -17.84
C ARG A 383 7.87 12.65 -16.97
N ARG A 384 7.80 13.60 -16.05
CA ARG A 384 6.62 13.85 -15.25
C ARG A 384 5.49 14.41 -16.13
N ILE A 385 4.29 13.85 -15.98
CA ILE A 385 3.09 14.24 -16.75
C ILE A 385 2.14 15.06 -15.88
N THR A 386 1.87 14.62 -14.64
CA THR A 386 0.98 15.36 -13.74
C THR A 386 1.76 16.23 -12.76
N HIS A 387 1.12 17.34 -12.34
CA HIS A 387 1.69 18.37 -11.45
C HIS A 387 0.71 18.69 -10.31
N VAL A 388 0.04 17.66 -9.79
CA VAL A 388 -1.04 17.79 -8.80
C VAL A 388 -0.56 18.42 -7.49
N HIS A 389 0.70 18.17 -7.13
CA HIS A 389 1.27 18.58 -5.85
C HIS A 389 2.14 19.84 -5.89
N ASP A 390 2.39 20.46 -7.05
CA ASP A 390 3.32 21.59 -7.18
C ASP A 390 2.96 22.77 -6.29
N ASP A 391 1.70 23.21 -6.29
CA ASP A 391 1.21 24.31 -5.44
C ASP A 391 1.24 23.97 -3.94
N PHE A 392 1.11 22.69 -3.60
CA PHE A 392 1.22 22.21 -2.23
C PHE A 392 2.67 22.23 -1.75
N LEU A 393 3.60 21.75 -2.57
CA LEU A 393 5.01 21.56 -2.24
C LEU A 393 5.82 22.86 -2.26
N LYS A 394 5.51 23.74 -3.20
CA LYS A 394 6.25 25.00 -3.44
C LYS A 394 6.56 25.83 -2.18
N PRO A 395 5.60 26.02 -1.22
CA PRO A 395 5.86 26.78 -0.01
C PRO A 395 6.53 25.96 1.10
N LEU A 396 6.82 24.67 0.93
CA LEU A 396 7.28 23.80 2.01
C LEU A 396 8.81 23.68 2.05
N ALA A 397 9.35 23.77 3.27
CA ALA A 397 10.73 23.39 3.59
C ALA A 397 10.75 21.92 4.00
N LEU A 398 11.00 21.02 3.07
CA LEU A 398 11.06 19.59 3.30
C LEU A 398 12.45 19.16 3.78
N ALA A 399 12.50 18.09 4.59
CA ALA A 399 13.75 17.49 5.04
C ALA A 399 14.57 16.92 3.87
N SER A 400 15.87 17.00 3.95
CA SER A 400 16.73 16.20 3.06
C SER A 400 16.69 14.74 3.48
N VAL A 401 16.67 13.83 2.50
CA VAL A 401 16.62 12.39 2.73
C VAL A 401 17.88 11.75 2.15
N GLU A 402 18.61 11.04 2.98
CA GLU A 402 19.89 10.41 2.61
C GLU A 402 19.85 8.93 3.00
N GLY A 403 20.35 8.05 2.12
CA GLY A 403 20.56 6.66 2.45
C GLY A 403 21.81 6.49 3.32
N PHE A 404 21.76 5.63 4.34
CA PHE A 404 22.93 5.23 5.09
C PHE A 404 22.94 3.72 5.36
N SER A 405 24.11 3.20 5.73
CA SER A 405 24.29 1.80 6.12
C SER A 405 24.86 1.72 7.52
N SER A 406 24.37 0.78 8.30
CA SER A 406 24.85 0.47 9.64
C SER A 406 25.18 -1.01 9.78
N LYS A 407 25.89 -1.37 10.83
CA LYS A 407 26.14 -2.76 11.17
C LYS A 407 25.31 -3.17 12.37
N SER A 408 24.60 -4.26 12.22
CA SER A 408 23.96 -4.97 13.33
C SER A 408 24.98 -5.56 14.29
N LYS A 409 24.55 -5.99 15.46
CA LYS A 409 25.43 -6.61 16.49
C LYS A 409 26.19 -7.84 15.97
N ASP A 410 25.59 -8.59 15.05
CA ASP A 410 26.18 -9.77 14.43
C ASP A 410 27.01 -9.47 13.16
N GLY A 411 27.20 -8.19 12.83
CA GLY A 411 27.94 -7.72 11.66
C GLY A 411 27.13 -7.59 10.38
N THR A 412 25.84 -7.97 10.38
CA THR A 412 24.95 -7.81 9.22
C THR A 412 24.86 -6.33 8.85
N VAL A 413 25.03 -6.01 7.56
CA VAL A 413 24.85 -4.66 7.05
C VAL A 413 23.36 -4.40 6.85
N VAL A 414 22.86 -3.30 7.41
CA VAL A 414 21.46 -2.86 7.34
C VAL A 414 21.41 -1.49 6.67
N ASN A 415 20.55 -1.35 5.67
CA ASN A 415 20.39 -0.12 4.92
C ASN A 415 19.13 0.64 5.38
N SER A 416 19.23 1.95 5.43
CA SER A 416 18.28 2.82 6.11
C SER A 416 18.17 4.17 5.41
N LEU A 417 17.15 4.96 5.77
CA LEU A 417 17.03 6.35 5.35
C LEU A 417 17.15 7.28 6.56
N PHE A 418 17.71 8.44 6.31
CA PHE A 418 17.90 9.47 7.32
C PHE A 418 17.34 10.81 6.84
N PHE A 419 16.36 11.33 7.59
CA PHE A 419 15.71 12.60 7.30
C PHE A 419 16.34 13.67 8.18
N TRP A 420 16.90 14.70 7.56
CA TRP A 420 17.50 15.83 8.24
C TRP A 420 16.65 17.08 8.05
N PRO A 421 16.28 17.78 9.15
CA PRO A 421 15.46 18.99 9.06
C PRO A 421 16.07 20.06 8.16
N ALA A 422 15.28 20.66 7.27
CA ALA A 422 15.74 21.65 6.30
C ALA A 422 16.44 22.87 6.96
N ASN A 423 15.97 23.29 8.13
CA ASN A 423 16.39 24.51 8.79
C ASN A 423 17.35 24.27 9.97
N GLN A 424 18.01 23.10 10.02
CA GLN A 424 18.98 22.79 11.08
C GLN A 424 20.39 22.63 10.51
N PRO A 425 21.41 23.20 11.18
CA PRO A 425 22.80 23.00 10.81
C PRO A 425 23.19 21.52 10.87
N LYS A 426 23.93 21.03 9.86
CA LYS A 426 24.29 19.60 9.73
C LYS A 426 25.33 19.11 10.76
N ASP A 427 25.98 20.00 11.47
CA ASP A 427 26.95 19.74 12.56
C ASP A 427 26.30 19.67 13.96
N LYS A 428 25.03 20.01 14.08
CA LYS A 428 24.30 19.96 15.35
C LYS A 428 23.80 18.54 15.65
N LYS A 429 23.95 18.09 16.90
CA LYS A 429 23.29 16.87 17.38
C LYS A 429 21.81 17.16 17.64
N LEU A 430 20.92 16.39 17.03
CA LEU A 430 19.47 16.54 17.15
C LEU A 430 18.84 15.39 17.96
N PRO A 431 17.67 15.61 18.59
CA PRO A 431 16.84 14.50 19.08
C PRO A 431 16.52 13.55 17.93
N LEU A 432 16.63 12.24 18.17
CA LEU A 432 16.33 11.20 17.18
C LEU A 432 14.91 10.67 17.37
N LEU A 433 14.18 10.50 16.29
CA LEU A 433 13.05 9.58 16.20
C LEU A 433 13.41 8.40 15.31
N LEU A 434 13.47 7.20 15.90
CA LEU A 434 13.51 5.95 15.16
C LEU A 434 12.08 5.61 14.77
N TRP A 435 11.74 5.72 13.48
CA TRP A 435 10.43 5.43 12.96
C TRP A 435 10.47 4.11 12.18
N ILE A 436 9.66 3.14 12.60
CA ILE A 436 9.76 1.75 12.15
C ILE A 436 8.56 1.42 11.27
N HIS A 437 8.82 0.94 10.04
CA HIS A 437 7.78 0.51 9.12
C HIS A 437 7.08 -0.77 9.59
N GLY A 438 5.85 -0.98 9.10
CA GLY A 438 5.07 -2.20 9.26
C GLY A 438 5.46 -3.28 8.25
N GLY A 439 4.68 -4.33 8.17
CA GLY A 439 4.92 -5.47 7.30
C GLY A 439 4.95 -6.77 8.10
N PRO A 440 6.09 -7.48 8.26
CA PRO A 440 7.50 -7.04 8.13
C PRO A 440 8.03 -6.89 6.71
N THR A 441 7.50 -7.62 5.72
CA THR A 441 7.97 -7.64 4.33
C THR A 441 7.55 -6.41 3.52
N ALA A 442 7.86 -5.24 4.04
CA ALA A 442 7.80 -3.94 3.38
C ALA A 442 9.19 -3.30 3.42
N GLN A 443 9.35 -2.09 2.93
CA GLN A 443 10.57 -1.31 3.09
C GLN A 443 10.26 0.17 3.21
N ASP A 444 11.12 0.89 3.92
CA ASP A 444 11.26 2.33 3.80
C ASP A 444 12.09 2.64 2.56
N ASP A 445 11.58 3.50 1.71
CA ASP A 445 12.15 3.76 0.40
C ASP A 445 12.24 5.26 0.09
N PHE A 446 12.85 5.58 -1.05
CA PHE A 446 12.97 6.94 -1.55
C PHE A 446 11.66 7.48 -2.14
N GLY A 447 10.50 7.04 -1.64
CA GLY A 447 9.23 7.69 -1.88
C GLY A 447 8.96 8.83 -0.90
N PHE A 448 7.93 9.63 -1.17
CA PHE A 448 7.49 10.68 -0.25
C PHE A 448 6.76 10.06 0.96
N ASP A 449 7.29 10.27 2.15
CA ASP A 449 6.61 9.90 3.39
C ASP A 449 6.30 11.14 4.23
N LEU A 450 5.01 11.39 4.43
CA LEU A 450 4.51 12.54 5.18
C LEU A 450 4.94 12.53 6.65
N THR A 451 4.96 11.36 7.29
CA THR A 451 5.20 11.24 8.73
C THR A 451 6.63 11.62 9.13
N PRO A 452 7.69 11.04 8.53
CA PRO A 452 9.07 11.49 8.77
C PRO A 452 9.30 12.95 8.37
N GLN A 453 8.67 13.45 7.29
CA GLN A 453 8.76 14.85 6.89
C GLN A 453 8.18 15.79 7.95
N ILE A 454 7.04 15.47 8.56
CA ILE A 454 6.44 16.24 9.64
C ILE A 454 7.32 16.21 10.91
N PHE A 455 7.85 15.04 11.27
CA PHE A 455 8.76 14.93 12.41
C PHE A 455 10.02 15.77 12.23
N ALA A 456 10.63 15.68 11.04
CA ALA A 456 11.79 16.48 10.71
C ALA A 456 11.48 17.99 10.75
N ALA A 457 10.33 18.42 10.22
CA ALA A 457 9.89 19.80 10.27
C ALA A 457 9.74 20.36 11.68
N GLN A 458 9.54 19.50 12.69
CA GLN A 458 9.55 19.84 14.11
C GLN A 458 10.96 19.78 14.74
N GLY A 459 12.01 19.58 13.94
CA GLY A 459 13.42 19.63 14.39
C GLY A 459 13.93 18.33 14.99
N TYR A 460 13.32 17.19 14.68
CA TYR A 460 13.86 15.86 14.94
C TYR A 460 14.70 15.38 13.75
N ALA A 461 15.85 14.75 14.01
CA ALA A 461 16.42 13.83 13.05
C ALA A 461 15.56 12.56 13.04
N VAL A 462 15.23 12.02 11.87
CA VAL A 462 14.41 10.81 11.78
C VAL A 462 15.19 9.74 11.05
N ALA A 463 15.26 8.55 11.62
CA ALA A 463 15.81 7.36 10.96
C ALA A 463 14.69 6.36 10.69
N THR A 464 14.64 5.86 9.47
CA THR A 464 13.81 4.71 9.09
C THR A 464 14.73 3.58 8.66
N VAL A 465 14.48 2.36 9.13
CA VAL A 465 15.46 1.26 9.08
C VAL A 465 14.85 0.03 8.44
N ASN A 466 15.41 -0.41 7.33
CA ASN A 466 15.03 -1.68 6.70
C ASN A 466 15.72 -2.85 7.43
N TYR A 467 15.14 -3.22 8.57
CA TYR A 467 15.59 -4.34 9.41
C TYR A 467 15.45 -5.67 8.68
N ARG A 468 16.14 -6.73 9.13
CA ARG A 468 15.91 -8.09 8.61
C ARG A 468 14.42 -8.44 8.74
N GLY A 469 13.84 -8.99 7.68
CA GLY A 469 12.40 -9.12 7.48
C GLY A 469 11.87 -8.19 6.39
N SER A 470 12.55 -7.05 6.14
CA SER A 470 12.14 -6.10 5.08
C SER A 470 12.35 -6.69 3.68
N SER A 471 11.57 -6.17 2.71
CA SER A 471 11.71 -6.48 1.29
C SER A 471 12.92 -5.78 0.65
N GLY A 472 13.14 -5.97 -0.66
CA GLY A 472 14.13 -5.27 -1.47
C GLY A 472 15.57 -5.77 -1.33
N ARG A 473 15.85 -6.74 -0.47
CA ARG A 473 17.21 -7.27 -0.25
C ARG A 473 17.35 -8.79 -0.41
N GLY A 474 16.40 -9.39 -1.07
CA GLY A 474 16.39 -10.81 -1.39
C GLY A 474 15.74 -11.69 -0.32
N LEU A 475 15.40 -12.92 -0.72
CA LEU A 475 14.66 -13.87 0.10
C LEU A 475 15.38 -14.21 1.41
N ALA A 476 16.71 -14.34 1.39
CA ALA A 476 17.48 -14.64 2.60
C ALA A 476 17.38 -13.55 3.67
N PHE A 477 17.22 -12.28 3.26
CA PHE A 477 17.06 -11.16 4.16
C PHE A 477 15.63 -11.06 4.70
N SER A 478 14.61 -11.23 3.84
CA SER A 478 13.21 -11.16 4.25
C SER A 478 12.84 -12.30 5.20
N LYS A 479 13.19 -13.53 4.90
CA LYS A 479 12.88 -14.69 5.76
C LYS A 479 13.79 -14.85 6.99
N ALA A 480 14.78 -13.97 7.18
CA ALA A 480 15.73 -14.09 8.28
C ALA A 480 15.10 -14.10 9.68
N ILE A 481 13.89 -13.58 9.79
CA ILE A 481 13.12 -13.46 11.04
C ILE A 481 12.03 -14.54 11.20
N PHE A 482 11.94 -15.47 10.26
CA PHE A 482 10.96 -16.58 10.32
C PHE A 482 11.06 -17.31 11.65
N ALA A 483 9.94 -17.35 12.38
CA ALA A 483 9.82 -17.92 13.75
C ALA A 483 10.80 -17.34 14.81
N ASP A 484 11.34 -16.14 14.57
CA ASP A 484 12.34 -15.50 15.44
C ASP A 484 12.08 -13.98 15.66
N TRP A 485 10.82 -13.59 15.68
CA TRP A 485 10.39 -12.18 15.77
C TRP A 485 10.97 -11.46 16.98
N GLY A 486 11.38 -10.21 16.77
CA GLY A 486 11.92 -9.34 17.82
C GLY A 486 13.35 -9.64 18.25
N ASN A 487 14.07 -10.50 17.55
CA ASN A 487 15.48 -10.81 17.82
C ASN A 487 16.41 -10.05 16.87
N LYS A 488 16.45 -10.45 15.60
CA LYS A 488 17.38 -9.86 14.61
C LYS A 488 16.98 -8.42 14.25
N GLU A 489 15.70 -8.13 14.14
CA GLU A 489 15.17 -6.80 13.87
C GLU A 489 15.59 -5.81 14.96
N VAL A 490 15.50 -6.20 16.24
CA VAL A 490 15.94 -5.38 17.36
C VAL A 490 17.44 -5.09 17.30
N MET A 491 18.26 -6.10 16.95
CA MET A 491 19.69 -5.88 16.75
C MET A 491 19.98 -4.88 15.64
N ASP A 492 19.23 -4.94 14.54
CA ASP A 492 19.36 -4.07 13.38
C ASP A 492 18.97 -2.63 13.72
N LEU A 493 17.83 -2.45 14.36
CA LEU A 493 17.30 -1.16 14.79
C LEU A 493 18.25 -0.46 15.78
N ILE A 494 18.72 -1.18 16.80
CA ILE A 494 19.69 -0.66 17.78
C ILE A 494 21.03 -0.37 17.10
N GLY A 495 21.46 -1.19 16.16
CA GLY A 495 22.67 -0.99 15.35
C GLY A 495 22.65 0.31 14.58
N ALA A 496 21.52 0.66 13.96
CA ALA A 496 21.32 1.91 13.23
C ALA A 496 21.38 3.13 14.17
N VAL A 497 20.73 3.05 15.33
CA VAL A 497 20.78 4.12 16.35
C VAL A 497 22.23 4.32 16.83
N ASN A 498 22.95 3.25 17.15
CA ASN A 498 24.34 3.32 17.59
C ASN A 498 25.25 3.94 16.54
N HIS A 499 25.03 3.61 15.26
CA HIS A 499 25.75 4.22 14.14
C HIS A 499 25.55 5.74 14.11
N LEU A 500 24.31 6.22 14.16
CA LEU A 500 23.98 7.65 14.11
C LEU A 500 24.55 8.43 15.32
N ILE A 501 24.60 7.81 16.50
CA ILE A 501 25.25 8.35 17.69
C ILE A 501 26.76 8.46 17.45
N SER A 502 27.39 7.38 16.93
CA SER A 502 28.86 7.31 16.75
C SER A 502 29.39 8.36 15.76
N ILE A 503 28.60 8.68 14.72
CA ILE A 503 28.96 9.72 13.74
C ILE A 503 28.54 11.13 14.19
N GLY A 504 28.05 11.30 15.41
CA GLY A 504 27.75 12.59 16.01
C GLY A 504 26.51 13.32 15.46
N LYS A 505 25.61 12.61 14.80
CA LYS A 505 24.40 13.23 14.19
C LYS A 505 23.27 13.40 15.19
N VAL A 506 23.18 12.55 16.22
CA VAL A 506 22.06 12.55 17.15
C VAL A 506 22.49 12.70 18.62
N ASP A 507 21.59 13.25 19.41
CA ASP A 507 21.74 13.37 20.86
C ASP A 507 21.28 12.07 21.53
N GLU A 508 22.21 11.29 22.05
CA GLU A 508 21.93 10.00 22.67
C GLU A 508 21.06 10.08 23.94
N THR A 509 20.90 11.27 24.51
CA THR A 509 20.04 11.51 25.67
C THR A 509 18.59 11.76 25.27
N LYS A 510 18.29 11.93 23.96
CA LYS A 510 16.98 12.31 23.41
C LYS A 510 16.55 11.36 22.29
N LEU A 511 16.44 10.08 22.61
CA LEU A 511 16.01 9.02 21.68
C LEU A 511 14.52 8.77 21.84
N GLY A 512 13.76 8.92 20.77
CA GLY A 512 12.37 8.51 20.65
C GLY A 512 12.23 7.37 19.65
N ILE A 513 11.18 6.58 19.79
CA ILE A 513 10.90 5.43 18.94
C ILE A 513 9.40 5.34 18.67
N GLY A 514 9.02 4.83 17.51
CA GLY A 514 7.64 4.52 17.19
C GLY A 514 7.48 3.85 15.84
N GLY A 515 6.27 3.44 15.57
CA GLY A 515 5.88 2.82 14.31
C GLY A 515 4.42 2.41 14.33
N TRP A 516 3.97 1.82 13.23
CA TRP A 516 2.61 1.30 13.06
C TRP A 516 2.65 -0.17 12.63
N SER A 517 1.66 -0.98 13.04
CA SER A 517 1.59 -2.40 12.70
C SER A 517 2.81 -3.16 13.25
N TYR A 518 3.52 -3.90 12.41
CA TYR A 518 4.76 -4.55 12.83
C TYR A 518 5.78 -3.55 13.41
N GLY A 519 5.79 -2.29 12.94
CA GLY A 519 6.59 -1.22 13.54
C GLY A 519 6.15 -0.85 14.95
N GLY A 520 4.85 -0.92 15.27
CA GLY A 520 4.33 -0.81 16.63
C GLY A 520 4.74 -1.99 17.50
N ILE A 521 4.65 -3.20 16.96
CA ILE A 521 5.14 -4.43 17.60
C ILE A 521 6.63 -4.29 17.94
N LEU A 522 7.47 -3.92 16.97
CA LEU A 522 8.92 -3.75 17.18
C LEU A 522 9.25 -2.59 18.15
N THR A 523 8.39 -1.58 18.24
CA THR A 523 8.54 -0.52 19.27
C THR A 523 8.51 -1.13 20.66
N ASP A 524 7.59 -2.05 20.95
CA ASP A 524 7.50 -2.74 22.23
C ASP A 524 8.72 -3.66 22.46
N TYR A 525 9.20 -4.39 21.43
CA TYR A 525 10.39 -5.22 21.54
C TYR A 525 11.66 -4.41 21.83
N VAL A 526 11.86 -3.30 21.13
CA VAL A 526 13.04 -2.45 21.32
C VAL A 526 13.02 -1.81 22.71
N THR A 527 11.87 -1.28 23.16
CA THR A 527 11.79 -0.64 24.49
C THR A 527 11.93 -1.60 25.64
N ALA A 528 11.55 -2.89 25.47
CA ALA A 528 11.80 -3.96 26.44
C ALA A 528 13.26 -4.42 26.45
N THR A 529 14.05 -4.06 25.43
CA THR A 529 15.46 -4.47 25.28
C THR A 529 16.43 -3.34 25.59
N ASP A 530 16.15 -2.09 25.15
CA ASP A 530 17.03 -0.94 25.27
C ASP A 530 16.36 0.21 26.06
N PRO A 531 16.80 0.48 27.29
CA PRO A 531 16.18 1.51 28.16
C PRO A 531 16.58 2.95 27.79
N ARG A 532 17.39 3.18 26.76
CA ARG A 532 17.84 4.53 26.37
C ARG A 532 16.73 5.39 25.79
N PHE A 533 15.69 4.77 25.23
CA PHE A 533 14.57 5.52 24.68
C PHE A 533 13.78 6.26 25.79
N LYS A 534 13.44 7.53 25.52
CA LYS A 534 12.78 8.44 26.45
C LYS A 534 11.31 8.68 26.14
N ALA A 535 10.85 8.27 24.95
CA ALA A 535 9.47 8.31 24.53
C ALA A 535 9.22 7.23 23.48
N ALA A 536 8.08 6.58 23.55
CA ALA A 536 7.66 5.56 22.59
C ALA A 536 6.23 5.81 22.09
N ALA A 537 5.94 5.43 20.84
CA ALA A 537 4.61 5.43 20.26
C ALA A 537 4.37 4.12 19.50
N SER A 538 3.67 3.19 20.11
CA SER A 538 3.29 1.89 19.53
C SER A 538 1.90 2.01 18.92
N GLY A 539 1.82 2.09 17.59
CA GLY A 539 0.57 2.17 16.84
C GLY A 539 0.16 0.80 16.32
N ALA A 540 -1.09 0.37 16.57
CA ALA A 540 -1.60 -0.94 16.17
C ALA A 540 -0.59 -2.06 16.47
N GLY A 541 -0.02 -2.07 17.68
CA GLY A 541 0.99 -3.01 18.14
C GLY A 541 0.43 -4.11 19.02
N SER A 542 1.16 -5.20 19.14
CA SER A 542 0.90 -6.31 20.07
C SER A 542 2.22 -6.84 20.64
N ALA A 543 2.19 -7.32 21.87
CA ALA A 543 3.39 -7.81 22.56
C ALA A 543 3.21 -9.23 23.14
N LEU A 544 1.97 -9.64 23.42
CA LEU A 544 1.61 -11.00 23.78
C LEU A 544 1.07 -11.72 22.55
N GLN A 545 1.97 -12.28 21.74
CA GLN A 545 1.59 -12.85 20.43
C GLN A 545 0.60 -14.00 20.55
N LEU A 546 0.64 -14.76 21.65
CA LEU A 546 -0.34 -15.82 21.91
C LEU A 546 -1.78 -15.31 21.89
N SER A 547 -2.05 -14.08 22.33
CA SER A 547 -3.40 -13.50 22.32
C SER A 547 -3.92 -13.14 20.94
N MET A 548 -3.04 -13.10 19.94
CA MET A 548 -3.40 -12.83 18.54
C MET A 548 -3.93 -14.06 17.83
N TYR A 549 -3.58 -15.27 18.29
CA TYR A 549 -4.05 -16.51 17.70
C TYR A 549 -5.58 -16.59 17.69
N GLY A 550 -6.17 -16.60 16.50
CA GLY A 550 -7.63 -16.62 16.28
C GLY A 550 -8.35 -15.31 16.57
N SER A 551 -7.67 -14.25 17.01
CA SER A 551 -8.26 -12.92 17.20
C SER A 551 -8.06 -11.99 16.01
N ASP A 552 -7.07 -12.24 15.17
CA ASP A 552 -6.76 -11.51 13.93
C ASP A 552 -6.95 -12.36 12.66
N GLN A 553 -6.41 -11.87 11.52
CA GLN A 553 -6.55 -12.52 10.21
C GLN A 553 -5.40 -13.48 9.84
N TYR A 554 -4.35 -13.62 10.66
CA TYR A 554 -3.09 -14.29 10.28
C TYR A 554 -2.98 -15.75 10.70
N ILE A 555 -4.11 -16.45 10.91
CA ILE A 555 -4.11 -17.82 11.44
C ILE A 555 -3.23 -18.80 10.63
N ALA A 556 -3.26 -18.72 9.30
CA ALA A 556 -2.48 -19.61 8.44
C ALA A 556 -0.98 -19.36 8.59
N GLN A 557 -0.56 -18.10 8.61
CA GLN A 557 0.82 -17.68 8.85
C GLN A 557 1.31 -18.17 10.21
N TYR A 558 0.54 -17.98 11.27
CA TYR A 558 0.93 -18.42 12.62
C TYR A 558 1.14 -19.91 12.69
N GLU A 559 0.26 -20.70 12.11
CA GLU A 559 0.40 -22.16 12.13
C GLU A 559 1.59 -22.63 11.29
N SER A 560 1.86 -22.00 10.15
CA SER A 560 3.05 -22.29 9.33
C SER A 560 4.34 -21.92 10.04
N GLU A 561 4.41 -20.76 10.69
CA GLU A 561 5.64 -20.17 11.24
C GLU A 561 5.92 -20.62 12.68
N LEU A 562 4.93 -20.52 13.55
CA LEU A 562 5.07 -20.83 14.98
C LEU A 562 4.52 -22.20 15.36
N GLY A 563 3.63 -22.75 14.53
CA GLY A 563 2.87 -23.95 14.83
C GLY A 563 1.71 -23.68 15.81
N VAL A 564 0.81 -24.66 15.95
CA VAL A 564 -0.35 -24.52 16.84
C VAL A 564 0.09 -24.34 18.31
N PRO A 565 -0.49 -23.38 19.05
CA PRO A 565 -0.01 -23.01 20.39
C PRO A 565 0.08 -24.17 21.39
N TRP A 566 -0.93 -25.04 21.42
CA TRP A 566 -0.99 -26.18 22.38
C TRP A 566 0.08 -27.27 22.14
N LYS A 567 0.83 -27.19 21.04
CA LYS A 567 1.98 -28.06 20.76
C LYS A 567 3.32 -27.31 20.74
N ASN A 568 3.32 -25.98 20.67
CA ASN A 568 4.49 -25.15 20.43
C ASN A 568 4.53 -23.92 21.38
N MET A 569 4.05 -24.09 22.61
CA MET A 569 3.93 -22.98 23.56
C MET A 569 5.24 -22.23 23.77
N ASP A 570 6.38 -22.93 23.79
CA ASP A 570 7.69 -22.30 23.98
C ASP A 570 8.03 -21.28 22.86
N LYS A 571 7.67 -21.59 21.61
CA LYS A 571 7.87 -20.64 20.51
C LYS A 571 6.99 -19.39 20.69
N TRP A 572 5.74 -19.58 21.06
CA TRP A 572 4.79 -18.49 21.31
C TRP A 572 5.22 -17.59 22.48
N MET A 573 5.72 -18.19 23.55
CA MET A 573 6.24 -17.43 24.68
C MET A 573 7.54 -16.71 24.33
N LYS A 574 8.41 -17.30 23.51
CA LYS A 574 9.62 -16.64 23.02
C LYS A 574 9.29 -15.35 22.23
N VAL A 575 8.36 -15.41 21.28
CA VAL A 575 7.94 -14.24 20.51
C VAL A 575 7.00 -13.30 21.29
N SER A 576 6.55 -13.66 22.48
CA SER A 576 5.83 -12.79 23.41
C SER A 576 6.74 -12.07 24.41
N TYR A 577 8.05 -12.00 24.13
CA TYR A 577 9.07 -11.43 25.00
C TYR A 577 8.72 -10.04 25.59
N PRO A 578 8.19 -9.06 24.84
CA PRO A 578 7.98 -7.73 25.40
C PRO A 578 6.94 -7.71 26.53
N PHE A 579 5.86 -8.47 26.39
CA PHE A 579 4.85 -8.57 27.46
C PHE A 579 5.39 -9.30 28.69
N LEU A 580 6.14 -10.39 28.50
CA LEU A 580 6.75 -11.16 29.58
C LEU A 580 7.87 -10.44 30.31
N ASN A 581 8.40 -9.35 29.75
CA ASN A 581 9.44 -8.50 30.29
C ASN A 581 9.01 -7.02 30.36
N VAL A 582 7.75 -6.76 30.50
CA VAL A 582 7.18 -5.41 30.48
C VAL A 582 7.76 -4.50 31.57
N GLU A 583 8.21 -5.05 32.69
CA GLU A 583 8.87 -4.33 33.78
C GLU A 583 10.20 -3.67 33.33
N LYS A 584 10.80 -4.11 32.22
CA LYS A 584 12.00 -3.48 31.63
C LYS A 584 11.66 -2.19 30.87
N ILE A 585 10.43 -2.02 30.43
CA ILE A 585 9.99 -0.84 29.68
C ILE A 585 9.88 0.34 30.65
N LYS A 586 10.75 1.34 30.44
CA LYS A 586 10.77 2.59 31.22
C LYS A 586 10.32 3.81 30.44
N ALA A 587 10.28 3.69 29.11
CA ALA A 587 9.87 4.77 28.22
C ALA A 587 8.38 5.08 28.39
N PRO A 588 7.98 6.34 28.63
CA PRO A 588 6.60 6.75 28.44
C PRO A 588 6.08 6.32 27.07
N THR A 589 4.95 5.61 27.03
CA THR A 589 4.46 4.99 25.78
C THR A 589 3.04 5.43 25.45
N LEU A 590 2.84 5.88 24.20
CA LEU A 590 1.55 6.17 23.57
C LEU A 590 1.12 4.97 22.72
N TYR A 591 -0.06 4.41 23.04
CA TYR A 591 -0.70 3.36 22.24
C TYR A 591 -1.84 3.94 21.42
N MET A 592 -1.97 3.55 20.15
CA MET A 592 -3.03 4.00 19.26
C MET A 592 -3.48 2.86 18.33
N VAL A 593 -4.80 2.71 18.10
CA VAL A 593 -5.35 1.63 17.29
C VAL A 593 -6.71 2.00 16.70
N GLY A 594 -7.12 1.37 15.61
CA GLY A 594 -8.49 1.39 15.11
C GLY A 594 -9.40 0.48 15.94
N GLU A 595 -10.64 0.92 16.22
CA GLU A 595 -11.61 0.12 16.99
C GLU A 595 -11.93 -1.23 16.32
N LYS A 596 -11.94 -1.26 14.99
CA LYS A 596 -12.29 -2.43 14.17
C LYS A 596 -11.07 -3.07 13.50
N ASP A 597 -9.90 -2.89 14.06
CA ASP A 597 -8.67 -3.48 13.55
C ASP A 597 -8.68 -5.00 13.76
N PHE A 598 -8.82 -5.76 12.67
CA PHE A 598 -8.67 -7.23 12.65
C PHE A 598 -7.32 -7.67 12.04
N ASN A 599 -6.48 -6.73 11.68
CA ASN A 599 -5.10 -7.00 11.28
C ASN A 599 -4.21 -7.13 12.53
N VAL A 600 -4.20 -6.09 13.39
CA VAL A 600 -3.58 -6.14 14.72
C VAL A 600 -4.61 -5.63 15.75
N PRO A 601 -5.40 -6.52 16.33
CA PRO A 601 -6.53 -6.16 17.17
C PRO A 601 -6.17 -5.28 18.38
N ALA A 602 -7.11 -4.39 18.73
CA ALA A 602 -6.97 -3.44 19.84
C ALA A 602 -6.53 -4.10 21.16
N ALA A 603 -6.92 -5.37 21.37
CA ALA A 603 -6.56 -6.13 22.56
C ALA A 603 -5.06 -6.19 22.85
N GLY A 604 -4.21 -6.23 21.79
CA GLY A 604 -2.75 -6.21 21.96
C GLY A 604 -2.25 -4.92 22.59
N SER A 605 -2.74 -3.77 22.10
CA SER A 605 -2.43 -2.45 22.67
C SER A 605 -3.04 -2.24 24.05
N GLU A 606 -4.25 -2.75 24.30
CA GLU A 606 -4.93 -2.71 25.62
C GLU A 606 -4.12 -3.43 26.68
N GLN A 607 -3.61 -4.62 26.39
CA GLN A 607 -2.80 -5.41 27.30
C GLN A 607 -1.52 -4.67 27.71
N MET A 608 -0.81 -4.09 26.74
CA MET A 608 0.41 -3.33 27.01
C MET A 608 0.13 -2.03 27.76
N TYR A 609 -0.91 -1.30 27.39
CA TYR A 609 -1.36 -0.11 28.12
C TYR A 609 -1.64 -0.45 29.59
N GLN A 610 -2.43 -1.48 29.85
CA GLN A 610 -2.78 -1.88 31.21
C GLN A 610 -1.55 -2.33 32.02
N ALA A 611 -0.65 -3.09 31.39
CA ALA A 611 0.57 -3.54 32.05
C ALA A 611 1.47 -2.37 32.47
N LEU A 612 1.69 -1.40 31.57
CA LEU A 612 2.47 -0.19 31.91
C LEU A 612 1.77 0.70 32.95
N LYS A 613 0.43 0.78 32.93
CA LYS A 613 -0.33 1.47 34.00
C LYS A 613 -0.11 0.82 35.35
N SER A 614 -0.15 -0.50 35.42
CA SER A 614 0.08 -1.26 36.67
C SER A 614 1.49 -1.05 37.22
N LEU A 615 2.45 -0.78 36.35
CA LEU A 615 3.86 -0.49 36.71
C LEU A 615 4.11 0.99 37.00
N GLY A 616 3.10 1.88 36.86
CA GLY A 616 3.24 3.32 37.07
C GLY A 616 4.02 4.04 35.96
N VAL A 617 4.27 3.39 34.81
CA VAL A 617 4.92 4.02 33.66
C VAL A 617 3.93 4.97 32.99
N PRO A 618 4.29 6.22 32.69
CA PRO A 618 3.40 7.15 32.01
C PRO A 618 2.98 6.57 30.65
N THR A 619 1.68 6.39 30.47
CA THR A 619 1.13 5.82 29.23
C THR A 619 -0.25 6.39 28.94
N GLN A 620 -0.59 6.43 27.64
CA GLN A 620 -1.89 6.83 27.12
C GLN A 620 -2.33 5.84 26.05
N PHE A 621 -3.64 5.58 25.97
CA PHE A 621 -4.24 4.71 24.97
C PHE A 621 -5.32 5.48 24.20
N VAL A 622 -5.29 5.41 22.87
CA VAL A 622 -6.22 6.09 21.97
C VAL A 622 -6.82 5.08 21.00
N VAL A 623 -8.13 4.99 21.01
CA VAL A 623 -8.90 4.16 20.08
C VAL A 623 -9.63 5.06 19.09
N TYR A 624 -9.46 4.83 17.80
CA TYR A 624 -10.15 5.57 16.74
C TYR A 624 -11.46 4.86 16.34
N PRO A 625 -12.62 5.45 16.69
CA PRO A 625 -13.91 4.80 16.48
C PRO A 625 -14.19 4.46 15.02
N GLY A 626 -14.68 3.24 14.77
CA GLY A 626 -15.04 2.76 13.45
C GLY A 626 -13.89 2.54 12.48
N GLN A 627 -12.63 2.80 12.88
CA GLN A 627 -11.46 2.61 12.02
C GLN A 627 -10.95 1.17 12.08
N HIS A 628 -10.46 0.69 10.95
CA HIS A 628 -9.74 -0.55 10.77
C HIS A 628 -8.23 -0.33 11.00
N HIS A 629 -7.39 -1.25 10.52
CA HIS A 629 -5.93 -1.15 10.61
C HIS A 629 -5.39 0.13 9.97
N GLY A 630 -5.93 0.51 8.81
CA GLY A 630 -5.70 1.81 8.18
C GLY A 630 -6.64 2.88 8.74
N ILE A 631 -6.07 3.95 9.32
CA ILE A 631 -6.86 5.12 9.71
C ILE A 631 -7.16 5.94 8.46
N SER A 632 -8.42 5.98 8.04
CA SER A 632 -8.85 6.58 6.77
C SER A 632 -9.52 7.95 6.91
N VAL A 633 -10.12 8.25 8.07
CA VAL A 633 -10.78 9.53 8.35
C VAL A 633 -9.74 10.64 8.48
N PRO A 634 -9.80 11.73 7.67
CA PRO A 634 -8.76 12.76 7.62
C PRO A 634 -8.50 13.46 8.97
N SER A 635 -9.56 13.74 9.76
CA SER A 635 -9.37 14.33 11.11
C SER A 635 -8.65 13.38 12.05
N TYR A 636 -8.88 12.08 11.97
CA TYR A 636 -8.17 11.07 12.76
C TYR A 636 -6.71 10.90 12.32
N GLN A 637 -6.43 10.98 11.02
CA GLN A 637 -5.06 11.00 10.52
C GLN A 637 -4.29 12.22 11.05
N LYS A 638 -4.92 13.40 11.01
CA LYS A 638 -4.35 14.61 11.62
C LYS A 638 -4.15 14.47 13.13
N ASP A 639 -5.17 13.99 13.85
CA ASP A 639 -5.10 13.79 15.32
C ASP A 639 -3.96 12.85 15.68
N ARG A 640 -3.78 11.74 14.96
CA ARG A 640 -2.66 10.81 15.15
C ARG A 640 -1.31 11.51 15.06
N LEU A 641 -1.10 12.33 14.03
CA LEU A 641 0.15 13.09 13.85
C LEU A 641 0.37 14.12 14.96
N VAL A 642 -0.68 14.84 15.39
CA VAL A 642 -0.61 15.79 16.50
C VAL A 642 -0.23 15.06 17.78
N ARG A 643 -0.84 13.91 18.10
CA ARG A 643 -0.52 13.12 19.29
C ARG A 643 0.92 12.61 19.30
N TYR A 644 1.45 12.18 18.16
CA TYR A 644 2.88 11.85 18.07
C TYR A 644 3.75 13.03 18.45
N LEU A 645 3.50 14.21 17.87
CA LEU A 645 4.29 15.40 18.12
C LEU A 645 4.20 15.87 19.57
N ASP A 646 3.01 15.88 20.17
CA ASP A 646 2.79 16.25 21.56
C ASP A 646 3.51 15.27 22.51
N TRP A 647 3.43 13.97 22.23
CA TRP A 647 4.07 12.94 23.04
C TRP A 647 5.60 13.08 23.02
N TYR A 648 6.17 13.16 21.83
CA TYR A 648 7.61 13.34 21.67
C TYR A 648 8.09 14.72 22.18
N GLY A 649 7.32 15.77 21.94
CA GLY A 649 7.61 17.12 22.47
C GLY A 649 7.73 17.13 23.99
N LYS A 650 6.74 16.51 24.64
CA LYS A 650 6.69 16.43 26.13
C LYS A 650 7.88 15.66 26.70
N TYR A 651 8.22 14.50 26.16
CA TYR A 651 9.20 13.60 26.79
C TYR A 651 10.62 13.74 26.27
N LEU A 652 10.83 14.23 25.04
CA LEU A 652 12.17 14.43 24.46
C LEU A 652 12.65 15.87 24.54
N LYS A 653 11.75 16.87 24.43
CA LYS A 653 12.11 18.30 24.43
C LYS A 653 11.68 19.04 25.66
N LYS A 654 10.88 18.45 26.55
CA LYS A 654 10.26 19.04 27.72
C LYS A 654 9.37 20.25 27.38
N GLU A 655 8.70 20.21 26.24
CA GLU A 655 7.71 21.19 25.80
C GLU A 655 6.39 20.99 26.55
N GLU A 656 5.68 22.07 26.90
CA GLU A 656 4.29 21.99 27.36
C GLU A 656 3.38 21.62 26.16
N MET A 657 2.36 20.79 26.41
CA MET A 657 1.41 20.42 25.37
C MET A 657 0.65 21.65 24.84
N LYS A 658 0.77 21.95 23.55
CA LYS A 658 0.25 23.19 22.94
C LYS A 658 -1.23 23.17 22.62
N GLU A 659 -1.89 22.03 22.56
CA GLU A 659 -3.33 21.93 22.27
C GLU A 659 -4.05 21.06 23.31
N LYS A 660 -4.96 21.69 24.05
CA LYS A 660 -6.09 20.96 24.62
C LYS A 660 -7.03 20.67 23.46
N LEU A 661 -7.03 19.43 22.92
CA LEU A 661 -8.05 19.00 21.98
C LEU A 661 -9.43 19.28 22.59
N PRO A 662 -10.38 19.83 21.81
CA PRO A 662 -11.70 20.12 22.34
C PRO A 662 -12.34 18.81 22.84
N THR A 663 -12.44 18.70 24.16
CA THR A 663 -13.36 17.73 24.76
C THR A 663 -14.75 18.13 24.32
N LYS A 664 -15.37 17.41 23.38
CA LYS A 664 -16.80 17.56 23.13
C LYS A 664 -17.54 17.39 24.46
N LYS A 665 -18.22 18.45 24.91
CA LYS A 665 -19.23 18.38 25.96
C LYS A 665 -20.43 17.58 25.48
#